data_13ed47c2b33409ebf153845c75050159
#
_entry.id   13ed47c2b33409ebf153845c75050159
#
_cell.length_a   1.000
_cell.length_b   1.000
_cell.length_c   1.000
_cell.angle_alpha   90.00
_cell.angle_beta   90.00
_cell.angle_gamma   90.00
#
_symmetry.space_group_name_H-M   'P 1'
#
loop_
_entity.id
_entity.type
_entity.pdbx_description
1 polymer ?
#
loop_
_entity_poly.entity_id
_entity_poly.type
_entity_poly.pdbx_seq_one_letter_code
_entity_poly.pdbx_strand_id
1 'polypeptide(L)'
;MKEYKNLTTYNPKEIEQQWYTYWEEKGYFHEEVDTNKEPFSIVLPPPNVTGQLHMGHALDNTLQDILIRTKRMQGYNVLWMPGTDHAGIATQVKVEENIMKTEGKSRHDLGREEFLKRVWEWKQEYGSTIVKQIRSLGASCDWTRERFTLDEGYHEAVLKVFVELYEKGLIYRGERITNWCPNCLTALSDIEVEHEDENGHLWHIKYPVIGEEDVFLTVATTRPETMFGDVAVAVNPNDERYAHLVGKELLLPFVNRHIPIIADEYVDQSFGTGCVKITPAHDPNDFEMGQRHNLESIVVMNPDGTMNAGAGHFVNMPRELARKQVVAELEAQGLLEKVEEHGHSVGHCSRCNTTVEPMVSKQWFVSMEPLAKPALEVVRDKSIEFVPERFTKTYANWLESIRDWCISRQLWWGHRIPAWYCQDCGDTIVTTETLTECPHCHGKVEQDPDVLDTWFSSALWPFATMGWPDNTEEVKHWYPTSVMVTGYDIIFFWVARMIFMGLEFKEEIPFKHVFIHGLVRDSQGRKMSKSLGNGINPLEVIEEYGADALRFTLVTGNTPGNDMRFYMERVEANRNFANKIWNASKFVLMNLEGFDESFVPSAEDYTLADKWILEEYNKTVTNITNNLDKFELGEAASAVYDFIWNTYCDWYIELAKPRLYNKEGGRDRQTAQYLLVSILRHMMELLHPFMPFVTEHIWQHLPHEGESIMVAPWPSTLSMEGFGSAAAHMNVMMDGIKGIRNMRAEMNVPMGKRSEVILVPATEELKGILETHGDYFHTLGWAEKVTVLSPDAPKPENATVTVVNGLEVYLLLKDLIDADKEKERIAKEQATVLKEIARLEGKLNNQGFLAKAPEAVVAKEKEKLEEYKQKQQALNEREEFLKTLA
;
A
#
# COMPACT_ATOMS: atom_id res chain seq x y z
N MET A 1 -5.23 15.39 41.53
CA MET A 1 -6.32 15.63 40.57
C MET A 1 -6.13 16.99 39.95
N LYS A 2 -5.30 17.06 38.90
CA LYS A 2 -4.97 18.27 38.17
C LYS A 2 -6.16 18.70 37.34
N GLU A 3 -6.53 19.94 37.43
CA GLU A 3 -7.42 20.82 36.64
C GLU A 3 -8.10 20.26 35.36
N TYR A 4 -8.89 19.18 35.49
CA TYR A 4 -9.73 18.70 34.35
C TYR A 4 -10.80 19.70 33.92
N LYS A 5 -11.08 20.71 34.72
CA LYS A 5 -12.10 21.74 34.42
C LYS A 5 -11.73 22.66 33.26
N ASN A 6 -10.45 22.71 32.88
CA ASN A 6 -9.92 23.60 31.84
C ASN A 6 -9.52 22.87 30.54
N LEU A 7 -9.85 21.59 30.39
CA LEU A 7 -9.55 20.85 29.14
C LEU A 7 -10.34 21.48 27.98
N THR A 8 -9.60 22.07 27.05
CA THR A 8 -10.12 22.69 25.84
C THR A 8 -10.57 21.63 24.82
N THR A 9 -10.89 22.06 23.63
CA THR A 9 -11.13 21.18 22.49
C THR A 9 -9.82 20.47 22.11
N TYR A 10 -9.90 19.22 21.66
CA TYR A 10 -8.73 18.51 21.14
C TYR A 10 -8.14 19.27 19.93
N ASN A 11 -6.85 19.64 20.03
CA ASN A 11 -6.12 20.30 18.96
C ASN A 11 -4.88 19.43 18.57
N PRO A 12 -4.95 18.64 17.48
CA PRO A 12 -3.86 17.78 17.09
C PRO A 12 -2.54 18.50 16.86
N LYS A 13 -2.56 19.71 16.25
CA LYS A 13 -1.33 20.46 15.91
C LYS A 13 -0.40 20.74 17.09
N GLU A 14 -0.95 21.09 18.24
CA GLU A 14 -0.17 21.38 19.44
C GLU A 14 0.28 20.09 20.14
N ILE A 15 -0.59 19.08 20.15
CA ILE A 15 -0.41 17.84 20.89
C ILE A 15 0.59 16.93 20.19
N GLU A 16 0.51 16.78 18.86
CA GLU A 16 1.34 15.87 18.09
C GLU A 16 2.82 16.23 18.15
N GLN A 17 3.16 17.50 17.96
CA GLN A 17 4.54 17.95 18.05
C GLN A 17 5.10 17.78 19.47
N GLN A 18 4.29 18.10 20.49
CA GLN A 18 4.70 17.97 21.90
C GLN A 18 5.06 16.53 22.25
N TRP A 19 4.17 15.57 21.91
CA TRP A 19 4.39 14.17 22.26
C TRP A 19 5.50 13.53 21.43
N TYR A 20 5.62 13.85 20.15
CA TYR A 20 6.70 13.31 19.34
C TYR A 20 8.07 13.73 19.89
N THR A 21 8.23 15.01 20.23
CA THR A 21 9.45 15.54 20.87
C THR A 21 9.71 14.85 22.21
N TYR A 22 8.66 14.67 23.03
CA TYR A 22 8.80 13.99 24.32
C TYR A 22 9.29 12.54 24.17
N TRP A 23 8.71 11.78 23.25
CA TRP A 23 9.13 10.40 23.03
C TRP A 23 10.58 10.29 22.53
N GLU A 24 10.99 11.19 21.66
CA GLU A 24 12.34 11.24 21.12
C GLU A 24 13.36 11.64 22.18
N GLU A 25 13.09 12.68 22.98
CA GLU A 25 13.96 13.14 24.07
C GLU A 25 14.11 12.08 25.19
N LYS A 26 13.07 11.28 25.42
CA LYS A 26 13.10 10.16 26.37
C LYS A 26 13.76 8.90 25.81
N GLY A 27 14.04 8.86 24.52
CA GLY A 27 14.69 7.72 23.85
C GLY A 27 13.80 6.49 23.69
N TYR A 28 12.47 6.62 23.70
CA TYR A 28 11.57 5.46 23.58
C TYR A 28 11.60 4.76 22.22
N PHE A 29 12.21 5.36 21.20
CA PHE A 29 12.39 4.76 19.88
C PHE A 29 13.65 3.92 19.76
N HIS A 30 14.59 4.10 20.68
CA HIS A 30 15.88 3.42 20.71
C HIS A 30 15.88 2.32 21.75
N GLU A 31 16.37 1.15 21.38
CA GLU A 31 16.68 0.06 22.31
C GLU A 31 18.10 -0.45 22.06
N GLU A 32 18.83 -0.74 23.14
CA GLU A 32 20.07 -1.49 23.07
C GLU A 32 19.76 -3.00 22.93
N VAL A 33 20.72 -3.77 22.45
CA VAL A 33 20.58 -5.23 22.36
C VAL A 33 20.36 -5.82 23.76
N ASP A 34 19.20 -6.44 23.97
CA ASP A 34 18.85 -7.15 25.19
C ASP A 34 18.54 -8.63 24.86
N THR A 35 19.50 -9.51 25.11
CA THR A 35 19.39 -10.94 24.84
C THR A 35 18.39 -11.68 25.75
N ASN A 36 17.84 -11.03 26.77
CA ASN A 36 16.77 -11.58 27.62
C ASN A 36 15.38 -11.37 27.04
N LYS A 37 15.25 -10.52 26.03
CA LYS A 37 14.00 -10.27 25.32
C LYS A 37 14.01 -10.90 23.95
N GLU A 38 12.83 -11.32 23.47
CA GLU A 38 12.67 -11.77 22.10
C GLU A 38 12.85 -10.62 21.12
N PRO A 39 13.68 -10.74 20.08
CA PRO A 39 13.90 -9.68 19.12
C PRO A 39 12.71 -9.52 18.15
N PHE A 40 12.38 -8.29 17.84
CA PHE A 40 11.48 -7.95 16.75
C PHE A 40 12.03 -6.78 15.95
N SER A 41 12.27 -6.98 14.66
CA SER A 41 12.90 -5.97 13.82
C SER A 41 12.20 -5.79 12.49
N ILE A 42 12.15 -4.55 12.04
CA ILE A 42 11.72 -4.15 10.69
C ILE A 42 12.78 -3.18 10.15
N VAL A 43 13.17 -3.37 8.90
CA VAL A 43 13.93 -2.37 8.15
C VAL A 43 12.95 -1.57 7.29
N LEU A 44 12.91 -0.26 7.47
CA LEU A 44 12.06 0.63 6.70
C LEU A 44 12.45 0.56 5.22
N PRO A 45 11.52 0.35 4.28
CA PRO A 45 11.80 0.56 2.87
C PRO A 45 12.37 1.96 2.65
N PRO A 46 13.66 2.10 2.27
CA PRO A 46 14.31 3.39 2.27
C PRO A 46 13.74 4.28 1.16
N PRO A 47 13.10 5.41 1.48
CA PRO A 47 12.56 6.29 0.46
C PRO A 47 13.67 6.87 -0.43
N ASN A 48 13.38 6.99 -1.72
CA ASN A 48 14.26 7.63 -2.69
C ASN A 48 14.38 9.13 -2.43
N VAL A 49 15.60 9.68 -2.45
CA VAL A 49 15.84 11.12 -2.25
C VAL A 49 15.49 11.97 -3.47
N THR A 50 14.38 11.66 -4.13
CA THR A 50 13.90 12.30 -5.37
C THR A 50 12.85 13.37 -5.18
N GLY A 51 12.31 13.51 -3.96
CA GLY A 51 11.28 14.50 -3.65
C GLY A 51 10.50 14.17 -2.38
N GLN A 52 9.32 14.76 -2.26
CA GLN A 52 8.44 14.55 -1.10
C GLN A 52 7.75 13.19 -1.13
N LEU A 53 7.44 12.66 0.06
CA LEU A 53 6.67 11.44 0.24
C LEU A 53 5.22 11.62 -0.26
N HIS A 54 4.61 10.51 -0.66
CA HIS A 54 3.21 10.43 -1.10
C HIS A 54 2.41 9.48 -0.20
N MET A 55 1.09 9.37 -0.43
CA MET A 55 0.20 8.54 0.40
C MET A 55 0.60 7.06 0.50
N GLY A 56 1.24 6.49 -0.53
CA GLY A 56 1.77 5.12 -0.47
C GLY A 56 2.82 4.96 0.62
N HIS A 57 3.73 5.92 0.77
CA HIS A 57 4.72 5.92 1.86
C HIS A 57 4.05 6.11 3.22
N ALA A 58 3.02 6.96 3.30
CA ALA A 58 2.28 7.14 4.55
C ALA A 58 1.57 5.85 4.99
N LEU A 59 1.01 5.09 4.04
CA LEU A 59 0.43 3.76 4.30
C LEU A 59 1.50 2.79 4.80
N ASP A 60 2.57 2.61 4.03
CA ASP A 60 3.67 1.69 4.34
C ASP A 60 4.26 1.95 5.73
N ASN A 61 4.59 3.21 6.04
CA ASN A 61 5.10 3.61 7.35
C ASN A 61 4.09 3.39 8.48
N THR A 62 2.80 3.65 8.24
CA THR A 62 1.76 3.45 9.25
C THR A 62 1.62 1.98 9.62
N LEU A 63 1.62 1.07 8.63
CA LEU A 63 1.51 -0.37 8.87
C LEU A 63 2.70 -0.90 9.68
N GLN A 64 3.91 -0.45 9.37
CA GLN A 64 5.12 -0.83 10.12
C GLN A 64 5.09 -0.29 11.55
N ASP A 65 4.73 0.97 11.75
CA ASP A 65 4.69 1.59 13.08
C ASP A 65 3.66 0.91 14.00
N ILE A 66 2.53 0.45 13.46
CA ILE A 66 1.54 -0.32 14.21
C ILE A 66 2.15 -1.62 14.76
N LEU A 67 2.88 -2.36 13.93
CA LEU A 67 3.55 -3.59 14.35
C LEU A 67 4.64 -3.30 15.39
N ILE A 68 5.46 -2.30 15.15
CA ILE A 68 6.55 -1.88 16.05
C ILE A 68 6.02 -1.47 17.42
N ARG A 69 5.01 -0.59 17.48
CA ARG A 69 4.41 -0.15 18.74
C ARG A 69 3.76 -1.30 19.50
N THR A 70 3.03 -2.16 18.80
CA THR A 70 2.40 -3.34 19.39
C THR A 70 3.45 -4.26 20.01
N LYS A 71 4.51 -4.60 19.28
CA LYS A 71 5.56 -5.50 19.78
C LYS A 71 6.37 -4.89 20.93
N ARG A 72 6.61 -3.57 20.92
CA ARG A 72 7.21 -2.85 22.05
C ARG A 72 6.35 -3.00 23.30
N MET A 73 5.06 -2.76 23.21
CA MET A 73 4.12 -2.94 24.32
C MET A 73 3.98 -4.40 24.77
N GLN A 74 4.21 -5.37 23.88
CA GLN A 74 4.27 -6.81 24.19
C GLN A 74 5.60 -7.23 24.86
N GLY A 75 6.56 -6.32 25.02
CA GLY A 75 7.82 -6.56 25.74
C GLY A 75 8.95 -7.12 24.88
N TYR A 76 8.83 -7.11 23.55
CA TYR A 76 9.93 -7.47 22.66
C TYR A 76 11.07 -6.45 22.71
N ASN A 77 12.29 -6.89 22.36
CA ASN A 77 13.40 -5.98 22.07
C ASN A 77 13.28 -5.53 20.59
N VAL A 78 12.84 -4.29 20.39
CA VAL A 78 12.36 -3.82 19.10
C VAL A 78 13.39 -2.97 18.39
N LEU A 79 13.60 -3.22 17.09
CA LEU A 79 14.35 -2.33 16.20
C LEU A 79 13.50 -1.97 14.97
N TRP A 80 13.22 -0.70 14.77
CA TRP A 80 12.75 -0.18 13.48
C TRP A 80 13.83 0.68 12.84
N MET A 81 14.56 0.09 11.89
CA MET A 81 15.73 0.68 11.23
C MET A 81 15.29 1.68 10.14
N PRO A 82 15.52 2.99 10.31
CA PRO A 82 15.24 3.99 9.30
C PRO A 82 16.38 4.18 8.32
N GLY A 83 16.09 4.77 7.17
CA GLY A 83 17.09 5.24 6.23
C GLY A 83 16.50 5.73 4.93
N THR A 84 17.39 6.11 4.00
CA THR A 84 17.05 6.62 2.67
C THR A 84 17.90 5.97 1.60
N ASP A 85 17.35 5.88 0.38
CA ASP A 85 18.05 5.33 -0.79
C ASP A 85 18.57 6.46 -1.68
N HIS A 86 19.78 6.28 -2.22
CA HIS A 86 20.39 7.22 -3.15
C HIS A 86 19.69 7.26 -4.52
N ALA A 87 18.98 6.19 -4.89
CA ALA A 87 18.12 6.10 -6.07
C ALA A 87 18.80 6.53 -7.38
N GLY A 88 19.95 5.95 -7.70
CA GLY A 88 20.82 6.23 -8.83
C GLY A 88 20.24 7.02 -10.01
N ILE A 89 19.54 6.34 -10.93
CA ILE A 89 18.97 6.98 -12.14
C ILE A 89 17.98 8.09 -11.75
N ALA A 90 17.07 7.81 -10.82
CA ALA A 90 15.96 8.72 -10.52
C ALA A 90 16.46 10.04 -9.91
N THR A 91 17.41 9.98 -8.98
CA THR A 91 18.01 11.18 -8.37
C THR A 91 18.86 11.94 -9.39
N GLN A 92 19.68 11.25 -10.17
CA GLN A 92 20.51 11.90 -11.16
C GLN A 92 19.66 12.66 -12.19
N VAL A 93 18.63 12.04 -12.75
CA VAL A 93 17.71 12.69 -13.73
C VAL A 93 17.06 13.94 -13.13
N LYS A 94 16.62 13.88 -11.85
CA LYS A 94 16.00 15.03 -11.18
C LYS A 94 16.98 16.20 -10.99
N VAL A 95 18.22 15.91 -10.66
CA VAL A 95 19.26 16.93 -10.52
C VAL A 95 19.63 17.51 -11.87
N GLU A 96 19.78 16.69 -12.91
CA GLU A 96 20.02 17.14 -14.29
C GLU A 96 18.89 18.05 -14.80
N GLU A 97 17.61 17.66 -14.61
CA GLU A 97 16.44 18.48 -14.93
C GLU A 97 16.49 19.85 -14.23
N ASN A 98 16.83 19.84 -12.93
CA ASN A 98 16.94 21.06 -12.14
C ASN A 98 18.05 21.98 -12.65
N ILE A 99 19.25 21.45 -12.89
CA ILE A 99 20.40 22.20 -13.41
C ILE A 99 20.09 22.77 -14.81
N MET A 100 19.49 21.98 -15.68
CA MET A 100 19.09 22.43 -17.00
C MET A 100 18.08 23.59 -16.92
N LYS A 101 17.10 23.47 -16.02
CA LYS A 101 16.05 24.48 -15.83
C LYS A 101 16.59 25.79 -15.22
N THR A 102 17.54 25.70 -14.27
CA THR A 102 18.03 26.85 -13.49
C THR A 102 19.25 27.50 -14.11
N GLU A 103 20.15 26.72 -14.74
CA GLU A 103 21.45 27.18 -15.24
C GLU A 103 21.60 27.00 -16.77
N GLY A 104 20.76 26.23 -17.43
CA GLY A 104 20.87 25.90 -18.85
C GLY A 104 22.08 25.04 -19.19
N LYS A 105 22.58 24.26 -18.21
CA LYS A 105 23.77 23.41 -18.35
C LYS A 105 23.42 21.93 -18.23
N SER A 106 24.18 21.09 -18.91
CA SER A 106 24.21 19.64 -18.76
C SER A 106 25.25 19.22 -17.71
N ARG A 107 25.19 17.98 -17.26
CA ARG A 107 26.23 17.40 -16.39
C ARG A 107 27.61 17.42 -17.04
N HIS A 108 27.67 17.27 -18.36
CA HIS A 108 28.93 17.27 -19.11
C HIS A 108 29.58 18.67 -19.12
N ASP A 109 28.79 19.75 -19.11
CA ASP A 109 29.30 21.12 -19.02
C ASP A 109 29.89 21.43 -17.64
N LEU A 110 29.38 20.75 -16.56
CA LEU A 110 29.86 20.90 -15.20
C LEU A 110 31.09 20.02 -14.90
N GLY A 111 31.17 18.84 -15.52
CA GLY A 111 32.12 17.80 -15.15
C GLY A 111 31.66 16.99 -13.91
N ARG A 112 32.25 15.79 -13.74
CA ARG A 112 31.79 14.79 -12.74
C ARG A 112 31.82 15.32 -11.30
N GLU A 113 32.90 15.99 -10.89
CA GLU A 113 33.07 16.44 -9.51
C GLU A 113 32.04 17.50 -9.09
N GLU A 114 31.87 18.55 -9.92
CA GLU A 114 30.89 19.60 -9.61
C GLU A 114 29.44 19.07 -9.71
N PHE A 115 29.16 18.19 -10.66
CA PHE A 115 27.85 17.55 -10.74
C PHE A 115 27.54 16.71 -9.48
N LEU A 116 28.47 15.87 -9.03
CA LEU A 116 28.25 15.06 -7.81
C LEU A 116 28.07 15.94 -6.58
N LYS A 117 28.77 17.06 -6.48
CA LYS A 117 28.55 18.03 -5.39
C LYS A 117 27.10 18.53 -5.37
N ARG A 118 26.53 18.87 -6.55
CA ARG A 118 25.13 19.29 -6.66
C ARG A 118 24.15 18.16 -6.25
N VAL A 119 24.48 16.90 -6.56
CA VAL A 119 23.67 15.76 -6.15
C VAL A 119 23.71 15.58 -4.63
N TRP A 120 24.87 15.76 -3.99
CA TRP A 120 24.97 15.72 -2.53
C TRP A 120 24.20 16.86 -1.84
N GLU A 121 24.22 18.08 -2.38
CA GLU A 121 23.42 19.21 -1.91
C GLU A 121 21.92 18.88 -2.02
N TRP A 122 21.47 18.33 -3.14
CA TRP A 122 20.11 17.84 -3.35
C TRP A 122 19.70 16.78 -2.32
N LYS A 123 20.56 15.77 -2.10
CA LYS A 123 20.33 14.71 -1.09
C LYS A 123 20.15 15.30 0.30
N GLN A 124 20.94 16.29 0.66
CA GLN A 124 20.85 16.90 2.00
C GLN A 124 19.53 17.65 2.19
N GLU A 125 19.05 18.33 1.17
CA GLU A 125 17.79 19.06 1.19
C GLU A 125 16.59 18.10 1.27
N TYR A 126 16.48 17.17 0.31
CA TYR A 126 15.32 16.29 0.20
C TYR A 126 15.34 15.15 1.21
N GLY A 127 16.48 14.61 1.58
CA GLY A 127 16.60 13.61 2.62
C GLY A 127 16.11 14.14 3.96
N SER A 128 16.49 15.35 4.35
CA SER A 128 16.01 15.99 5.58
C SER A 128 14.50 16.26 5.57
N THR A 129 13.93 16.59 4.41
CA THR A 129 12.49 16.80 4.23
C THR A 129 11.72 15.48 4.40
N ILE A 130 12.19 14.39 3.80
CA ILE A 130 11.62 13.05 3.92
C ILE A 130 11.58 12.61 5.39
N VAL A 131 12.69 12.75 6.11
CA VAL A 131 12.76 12.40 7.55
C VAL A 131 11.74 13.21 8.36
N LYS A 132 11.61 14.51 8.10
CA LYS A 132 10.60 15.35 8.77
C LYS A 132 9.17 14.87 8.47
N GLN A 133 8.89 14.46 7.22
CA GLN A 133 7.58 13.93 6.84
C GLN A 133 7.24 12.64 7.58
N ILE A 134 8.21 11.72 7.70
CA ILE A 134 8.04 10.46 8.44
C ILE A 134 7.79 10.74 9.92
N ARG A 135 8.55 11.67 10.53
CA ARG A 135 8.38 12.12 11.91
C ARG A 135 6.99 12.74 12.14
N SER A 136 6.52 13.57 11.22
CA SER A 136 5.18 14.18 11.31
C SER A 136 4.05 13.16 11.27
N LEU A 137 4.25 12.00 10.63
CA LEU A 137 3.31 10.89 10.64
C LEU A 137 3.29 10.14 11.99
N GLY A 138 4.23 10.42 12.88
CA GLY A 138 4.34 9.78 14.19
C GLY A 138 5.15 8.48 14.18
N ALA A 139 5.96 8.23 13.16
CA ALA A 139 6.75 7.02 13.04
C ALA A 139 7.79 6.88 14.15
N SER A 140 7.80 5.77 14.87
CA SER A 140 8.69 5.48 16.02
C SER A 140 9.98 4.77 15.61
N CYS A 141 10.61 5.26 14.52
CA CYS A 141 11.90 4.76 14.03
C CYS A 141 13.05 5.08 15.01
N ASP A 142 14.04 4.21 15.08
CA ASP A 142 15.28 4.50 15.77
C ASP A 142 16.17 5.46 14.98
N TRP A 143 15.92 6.74 15.11
CA TRP A 143 16.63 7.79 14.38
C TRP A 143 18.12 7.90 14.72
N THR A 144 18.56 7.27 15.79
CA THR A 144 19.99 7.24 16.15
C THR A 144 20.79 6.30 15.25
N ARG A 145 20.10 5.36 14.61
CA ARG A 145 20.65 4.38 13.67
C ARG A 145 20.28 4.66 12.21
N GLU A 146 19.89 5.89 11.87
CA GLU A 146 19.55 6.26 10.47
C GLU A 146 20.69 5.92 9.50
N ARG A 147 20.37 5.24 8.39
CA ARG A 147 21.32 4.84 7.36
C ARG A 147 20.99 5.47 6.00
N PHE A 148 22.02 5.54 5.18
CA PHE A 148 21.91 5.94 3.79
C PHE A 148 22.67 4.97 2.90
N THR A 149 22.08 4.53 1.78
CA THR A 149 22.67 3.49 0.92
C THR A 149 24.03 3.86 0.30
N LEU A 150 24.47 5.12 0.39
CA LEU A 150 25.80 5.61 0.01
C LEU A 150 26.63 6.11 1.21
N ASP A 151 26.26 5.81 2.48
CA ASP A 151 27.14 6.09 3.60
C ASP A 151 28.41 5.19 3.55
N GLU A 152 29.46 5.58 4.25
CA GLU A 152 30.77 4.95 4.15
C GLU A 152 30.73 3.44 4.47
N GLY A 153 30.16 3.04 5.62
CA GLY A 153 30.10 1.63 5.99
C GLY A 153 29.19 0.81 5.09
N TYR A 154 28.11 1.40 4.58
CA TYR A 154 27.24 0.73 3.61
C TYR A 154 27.94 0.57 2.24
N HIS A 155 28.71 1.58 1.82
CA HIS A 155 29.50 1.52 0.59
C HIS A 155 30.54 0.38 0.64
N GLU A 156 31.23 0.20 1.75
CA GLU A 156 32.18 -0.90 1.95
C GLU A 156 31.49 -2.27 1.80
N ALA A 157 30.30 -2.43 2.39
CA ALA A 157 29.52 -3.66 2.24
C ALA A 157 29.17 -3.94 0.78
N VAL A 158 28.76 -2.93 0.02
CA VAL A 158 28.42 -3.06 -1.41
C VAL A 158 29.62 -3.47 -2.24
N LEU A 159 30.79 -2.85 -2.02
CA LEU A 159 32.02 -3.21 -2.73
C LEU A 159 32.47 -4.65 -2.40
N LYS A 160 32.39 -5.05 -1.14
CA LYS A 160 32.69 -6.42 -0.71
C LYS A 160 31.81 -7.44 -1.43
N VAL A 161 30.49 -7.21 -1.47
CA VAL A 161 29.55 -8.09 -2.18
C VAL A 161 29.91 -8.22 -3.65
N PHE A 162 30.25 -7.12 -4.33
CA PHE A 162 30.65 -7.19 -5.74
C PHE A 162 31.91 -8.04 -5.93
N VAL A 163 32.94 -7.81 -5.14
CA VAL A 163 34.20 -8.54 -5.23
C VAL A 163 34.02 -10.03 -4.96
N GLU A 164 33.31 -10.40 -3.89
CA GLU A 164 33.06 -11.81 -3.56
C GLU A 164 32.23 -12.55 -4.63
N LEU A 165 31.19 -11.89 -5.19
CA LEU A 165 30.42 -12.49 -6.30
C LEU A 165 31.28 -12.65 -7.56
N TYR A 166 32.19 -11.72 -7.83
CA TYR A 166 33.13 -11.84 -8.94
C TYR A 166 34.10 -13.00 -8.73
N GLU A 167 34.69 -13.13 -7.55
CA GLU A 167 35.60 -14.22 -7.19
C GLU A 167 34.92 -15.62 -7.26
N LYS A 168 33.64 -15.69 -6.92
CA LYS A 168 32.80 -16.89 -7.08
C LYS A 168 32.39 -17.15 -8.54
N GLY A 169 32.73 -16.27 -9.48
CA GLY A 169 32.36 -16.38 -10.89
C GLY A 169 30.87 -16.08 -11.16
N LEU A 170 30.16 -15.50 -10.21
CA LEU A 170 28.74 -15.10 -10.35
C LEU A 170 28.58 -13.71 -10.97
N ILE A 171 29.61 -12.87 -10.89
CA ILE A 171 29.65 -11.61 -11.65
C ILE A 171 30.59 -11.77 -12.83
N TYR A 172 30.16 -11.32 -14.00
CA TYR A 172 30.96 -11.31 -15.21
C TYR A 172 30.70 -10.06 -16.06
N ARG A 173 31.66 -9.69 -16.90
CA ARG A 173 31.52 -8.64 -17.90
C ARG A 173 31.38 -9.24 -19.28
N GLY A 174 30.34 -8.89 -20.01
CA GLY A 174 30.07 -9.48 -21.32
C GLY A 174 29.28 -8.58 -22.25
N GLU A 175 29.34 -8.92 -23.55
CA GLU A 175 28.47 -8.30 -24.55
C GLU A 175 27.16 -9.06 -24.61
N ARG A 176 26.08 -8.36 -24.30
CA ARG A 176 24.70 -8.87 -24.31
C ARG A 176 23.79 -7.79 -24.89
N ILE A 177 22.65 -8.23 -25.38
CA ILE A 177 21.58 -7.29 -25.68
C ILE A 177 20.99 -6.80 -24.37
N THR A 178 20.89 -5.50 -24.22
CA THR A 178 20.36 -4.82 -23.03
C THR A 178 19.33 -3.79 -23.41
N ASN A 179 18.40 -3.52 -22.53
CA ASN A 179 17.47 -2.42 -22.68
C ASN A 179 18.23 -1.11 -22.44
N TRP A 180 18.30 -0.26 -23.43
CA TRP A 180 19.00 1.02 -23.36
C TRP A 180 18.01 2.20 -23.39
N CYS A 181 18.14 3.13 -22.46
CA CYS A 181 17.37 4.37 -22.49
C CYS A 181 18.18 5.48 -23.19
N PRO A 182 17.77 5.95 -24.37
CA PRO A 182 18.53 6.98 -25.10
C PRO A 182 18.43 8.38 -24.47
N ASN A 183 17.46 8.62 -23.60
CA ASN A 183 17.34 9.88 -22.86
C ASN A 183 18.17 9.88 -21.56
N CYS A 184 18.12 8.80 -20.79
CA CYS A 184 18.94 8.65 -19.57
C CYS A 184 20.39 8.27 -19.89
N LEU A 185 20.69 7.85 -21.12
CA LEU A 185 22.00 7.40 -21.61
C LEU A 185 22.57 6.26 -20.76
N THR A 186 21.76 5.28 -20.42
CA THR A 186 22.14 4.15 -19.57
C THR A 186 21.36 2.87 -19.90
N ALA A 187 21.99 1.72 -19.59
CA ALA A 187 21.33 0.43 -19.60
C ALA A 187 20.30 0.34 -18.46
N LEU A 188 19.26 -0.42 -18.72
CA LEU A 188 18.17 -0.75 -17.78
C LEU A 188 18.10 -2.27 -17.60
N SER A 189 17.68 -2.72 -16.44
CA SER A 189 17.26 -4.11 -16.24
C SER A 189 15.87 -4.35 -16.84
N ASP A 190 15.51 -5.62 -17.10
CA ASP A 190 14.22 -5.96 -17.74
C ASP A 190 13.01 -5.45 -16.93
N ILE A 191 13.11 -5.44 -15.62
CA ILE A 191 12.03 -4.97 -14.74
C ILE A 191 11.92 -3.44 -14.65
N GLU A 192 12.89 -2.68 -15.14
CA GLU A 192 12.83 -1.21 -15.24
C GLU A 192 12.19 -0.73 -16.56
N VAL A 193 11.68 -1.65 -17.36
CA VAL A 193 10.98 -1.37 -18.61
C VAL A 193 9.49 -1.59 -18.42
N GLU A 194 8.71 -0.52 -18.58
CA GLU A 194 7.25 -0.56 -18.54
C GLU A 194 6.73 -0.74 -19.96
N HIS A 195 5.82 -1.69 -20.15
CA HIS A 195 5.27 -1.98 -21.47
C HIS A 195 3.90 -1.36 -21.63
N GLU A 196 3.73 -0.57 -22.69
CA GLU A 196 2.46 0.05 -23.06
C GLU A 196 2.02 -0.43 -24.45
N ASP A 197 0.73 -0.69 -24.59
CA ASP A 197 0.16 -1.07 -25.88
C ASP A 197 -0.01 0.17 -26.76
N GLU A 198 0.68 0.20 -27.89
CA GLU A 198 0.63 1.28 -28.86
C GLU A 198 0.07 0.84 -30.21
N ASN A 199 -0.64 1.75 -30.89
CA ASN A 199 -1.06 1.55 -32.27
C ASN A 199 0.07 2.00 -33.18
N GLY A 200 0.79 1.03 -33.69
CA GLY A 200 1.89 1.23 -34.64
C GLY A 200 1.55 0.65 -36.02
N HIS A 201 2.59 0.38 -36.77
CA HIS A 201 2.48 -0.18 -38.12
C HIS A 201 3.43 -1.37 -38.26
N LEU A 202 3.05 -2.28 -39.13
CA LEU A 202 3.90 -3.36 -39.63
C LEU A 202 4.23 -3.05 -41.09
N TRP A 203 5.50 -2.77 -41.37
CA TRP A 203 5.98 -2.47 -42.71
C TRP A 203 6.50 -3.73 -43.36
N HIS A 204 5.97 -4.06 -44.55
CA HIS A 204 6.39 -5.19 -45.38
C HIS A 204 7.40 -4.70 -46.42
N ILE A 205 8.64 -5.17 -46.33
CA ILE A 205 9.80 -4.68 -47.09
C ILE A 205 10.35 -5.83 -47.93
N LYS A 206 10.59 -5.56 -49.23
CA LYS A 206 11.14 -6.51 -50.19
C LYS A 206 12.65 -6.47 -50.18
N TYR A 207 13.29 -7.62 -49.95
CA TYR A 207 14.74 -7.79 -50.13
C TYR A 207 15.01 -8.60 -51.38
N PRO A 208 15.72 -8.05 -52.42
CA PRO A 208 15.99 -8.76 -53.65
C PRO A 208 16.87 -10.00 -53.44
N VAL A 209 16.56 -11.11 -54.09
CA VAL A 209 17.38 -12.32 -54.09
C VAL A 209 18.50 -12.12 -55.13
N ILE A 210 19.74 -12.24 -54.73
CA ILE A 210 20.89 -12.06 -55.63
C ILE A 210 20.97 -13.19 -56.64
N GLY A 211 21.11 -12.80 -57.91
CA GLY A 211 21.18 -13.75 -59.03
C GLY A 211 19.85 -14.21 -59.60
N GLU A 212 18.74 -13.70 -59.09
CA GLU A 212 17.39 -14.00 -59.62
C GLU A 212 16.65 -12.69 -59.96
N GLU A 213 16.22 -12.55 -61.21
CA GLU A 213 15.45 -11.38 -61.64
C GLU A 213 14.01 -11.43 -61.07
N ASP A 214 13.53 -10.32 -60.50
CA ASP A 214 12.19 -10.12 -59.94
C ASP A 214 11.80 -11.08 -58.78
N VAL A 215 12.78 -11.72 -58.13
CA VAL A 215 12.53 -12.54 -56.93
C VAL A 215 12.94 -11.75 -55.68
N PHE A 216 11.97 -11.65 -54.75
CA PHE A 216 12.14 -10.93 -53.47
C PHE A 216 11.74 -11.82 -52.31
N LEU A 217 12.37 -11.61 -51.20
CA LEU A 217 11.91 -12.14 -49.90
C LEU A 217 11.35 -10.97 -49.11
N THR A 218 10.06 -11.06 -48.75
CA THR A 218 9.40 -9.96 -48.02
C THR A 218 9.48 -10.20 -46.53
N VAL A 219 10.05 -9.25 -45.79
CA VAL A 219 10.11 -9.22 -44.33
C VAL A 219 9.10 -8.21 -43.77
N ALA A 220 8.58 -8.45 -42.60
CA ALA A 220 7.67 -7.55 -41.93
C ALA A 220 8.30 -7.05 -40.61
N THR A 221 8.29 -5.74 -40.36
CA THR A 221 8.91 -5.15 -39.18
C THR A 221 8.11 -3.98 -38.64
N THR A 222 8.11 -3.80 -37.33
CA THR A 222 7.61 -2.57 -36.65
C THR A 222 8.67 -1.50 -36.53
N ARG A 223 9.94 -1.83 -36.89
CA ARG A 223 11.12 -0.96 -36.71
C ARG A 223 11.99 -0.90 -37.99
N PRO A 224 11.53 -0.29 -39.05
CA PRO A 224 12.30 -0.23 -40.32
C PRO A 224 13.64 0.47 -40.18
N GLU A 225 13.83 1.40 -39.22
CA GLU A 225 15.11 2.08 -38.98
C GLU A 225 16.24 1.14 -38.52
N THR A 226 15.92 -0.07 -38.03
CA THR A 226 16.94 -1.03 -37.60
C THR A 226 17.45 -1.93 -38.74
N MET A 227 16.82 -1.84 -39.93
CA MET A 227 17.17 -2.72 -41.08
C MET A 227 18.64 -2.65 -41.51
N PHE A 228 19.31 -1.52 -41.26
CA PHE A 228 20.73 -1.38 -41.59
C PHE A 228 21.65 -2.34 -40.82
N GLY A 229 21.16 -2.89 -39.72
CA GLY A 229 21.82 -3.92 -38.87
C GLY A 229 21.45 -5.35 -39.23
N ASP A 230 20.63 -5.57 -40.24
CA ASP A 230 20.25 -6.93 -40.65
C ASP A 230 21.44 -7.70 -41.16
N VAL A 231 21.64 -8.92 -40.70
CA VAL A 231 22.73 -9.83 -41.03
C VAL A 231 22.27 -11.14 -41.68
N ALA A 232 20.99 -11.44 -41.62
CA ALA A 232 20.35 -12.56 -42.29
C ALA A 232 18.84 -12.36 -42.38
N VAL A 233 18.17 -13.18 -43.19
CA VAL A 233 16.72 -13.43 -43.08
C VAL A 233 16.50 -14.92 -42.78
N ALA A 234 15.72 -15.19 -41.73
CA ALA A 234 15.39 -16.55 -41.33
C ALA A 234 14.02 -16.96 -41.92
N VAL A 235 13.91 -18.21 -42.30
CA VAL A 235 12.68 -18.87 -42.75
C VAL A 235 12.55 -20.20 -42.00
N ASN A 236 11.33 -20.72 -41.84
CA ASN A 236 11.17 -22.02 -41.23
C ASN A 236 11.62 -23.12 -42.21
N PRO A 237 12.43 -24.12 -41.78
CA PRO A 237 12.93 -25.17 -42.64
C PRO A 237 11.82 -26.01 -43.27
N ASN A 238 10.61 -26.04 -42.70
CA ASN A 238 9.48 -26.78 -43.18
C ASN A 238 8.50 -25.91 -44.03
N ASP A 239 8.87 -24.66 -44.31
CA ASP A 239 8.06 -23.76 -45.15
C ASP A 239 8.41 -23.97 -46.64
N GLU A 240 7.54 -24.69 -47.34
CA GLU A 240 7.71 -25.00 -48.77
C GLU A 240 7.84 -23.77 -49.68
N ARG A 241 7.32 -22.61 -49.24
CA ARG A 241 7.42 -21.35 -49.98
C ARG A 241 8.88 -20.88 -50.13
N TYR A 242 9.71 -21.11 -49.10
CA TYR A 242 11.04 -20.51 -49.00
C TYR A 242 12.19 -21.53 -48.86
N ALA A 243 11.89 -22.82 -48.63
CA ALA A 243 12.91 -23.86 -48.42
C ALA A 243 13.94 -23.93 -49.55
N HIS A 244 13.54 -23.66 -50.78
CA HIS A 244 14.41 -23.67 -51.97
C HIS A 244 15.33 -22.43 -52.04
N LEU A 245 15.10 -21.39 -51.23
CA LEU A 245 15.93 -20.15 -51.16
C LEU A 245 16.97 -20.21 -50.06
N VAL A 246 16.87 -21.18 -49.13
CA VAL A 246 17.84 -21.32 -48.05
C VAL A 246 19.27 -21.48 -48.58
N GLY A 247 20.21 -20.71 -48.06
CA GLY A 247 21.60 -20.68 -48.50
C GLY A 247 21.89 -19.72 -49.66
N LYS A 248 20.86 -19.08 -50.26
CA LYS A 248 21.06 -17.95 -51.17
C LYS A 248 21.28 -16.67 -50.41
N GLU A 249 21.69 -15.61 -51.13
CA GLU A 249 21.92 -14.29 -50.56
C GLU A 249 20.87 -13.28 -51.02
N LEU A 250 20.59 -12.34 -50.11
CA LEU A 250 19.75 -11.16 -50.35
C LEU A 250 20.60 -9.90 -50.41
N LEU A 251 20.19 -8.93 -51.20
CA LEU A 251 20.76 -7.59 -51.20
C LEU A 251 19.97 -6.71 -50.19
N LEU A 252 20.66 -6.30 -49.13
CA LEU A 252 20.05 -5.40 -48.15
C LEU A 252 19.97 -3.99 -48.73
N PRO A 253 18.77 -3.37 -48.83
CA PRO A 253 18.60 -2.04 -49.38
C PRO A 253 19.46 -0.95 -48.67
N PHE A 254 19.73 0.15 -49.33
CA PHE A 254 20.49 1.31 -48.90
C PHE A 254 22.00 1.08 -48.66
N VAL A 255 22.36 -0.01 -47.93
CA VAL A 255 23.74 -0.32 -47.57
C VAL A 255 24.39 -1.32 -48.50
N ASN A 256 23.62 -1.92 -49.43
CA ASN A 256 24.09 -2.86 -50.44
C ASN A 256 24.90 -4.02 -49.85
N ARG A 257 24.55 -4.49 -48.65
CA ARG A 257 25.17 -5.65 -47.99
C ARG A 257 24.53 -6.92 -48.49
N HIS A 258 25.32 -7.94 -48.71
CA HIS A 258 24.87 -9.30 -48.96
C HIS A 258 24.61 -9.99 -47.65
N ILE A 259 23.40 -10.52 -47.47
CA ILE A 259 22.99 -11.25 -46.25
C ILE A 259 22.41 -12.60 -46.61
N PRO A 260 22.72 -13.70 -45.89
CA PRO A 260 22.23 -15.03 -46.20
C PRO A 260 20.77 -15.24 -45.80
N ILE A 261 20.11 -16.15 -46.51
CA ILE A 261 18.83 -16.77 -46.09
C ILE A 261 19.17 -18.00 -45.28
N ILE A 262 18.75 -18.02 -44.01
CA ILE A 262 19.00 -19.12 -43.07
C ILE A 262 17.71 -19.87 -42.73
N ALA A 263 17.81 -21.10 -42.23
CA ALA A 263 16.68 -21.88 -41.74
C ALA A 263 16.70 -21.95 -40.22
N ASP A 264 15.61 -21.55 -39.56
CA ASP A 264 15.46 -21.64 -38.10
C ASP A 264 14.02 -22.02 -37.74
N GLU A 265 13.85 -23.02 -36.87
CA GLU A 265 12.54 -23.52 -36.43
C GLU A 265 11.75 -22.49 -35.57
N TYR A 266 12.42 -21.48 -35.05
CA TYR A 266 11.77 -20.38 -34.32
C TYR A 266 10.80 -19.57 -35.18
N VAL A 267 11.00 -19.54 -36.50
CA VAL A 267 10.16 -18.75 -37.41
C VAL A 267 8.77 -19.37 -37.52
N ASP A 268 7.73 -18.62 -37.16
CA ASP A 268 6.33 -19.01 -37.36
C ASP A 268 5.92 -18.78 -38.81
N GLN A 269 5.60 -19.89 -39.54
CA GLN A 269 5.16 -19.86 -40.96
C GLN A 269 3.85 -19.13 -41.16
N SER A 270 3.02 -19.02 -40.13
CA SER A 270 1.69 -18.41 -40.18
C SER A 270 1.68 -16.91 -39.79
N PHE A 271 2.75 -16.42 -39.19
CA PHE A 271 2.82 -15.01 -38.77
C PHE A 271 3.47 -14.14 -39.84
N GLY A 272 2.83 -13.02 -40.15
CA GLY A 272 3.33 -12.04 -41.12
C GLY A 272 3.58 -12.66 -42.51
N THR A 273 4.84 -12.57 -42.98
CA THR A 273 5.27 -13.15 -44.25
C THR A 273 5.81 -14.58 -44.14
N GLY A 274 6.07 -15.06 -42.92
CA GLY A 274 6.81 -16.31 -42.68
C GLY A 274 8.33 -16.12 -42.82
N CYS A 275 8.78 -14.88 -42.99
CA CYS A 275 10.20 -14.48 -43.07
C CYS A 275 10.54 -13.49 -41.98
N VAL A 276 11.60 -13.73 -41.24
CA VAL A 276 12.04 -12.85 -40.14
C VAL A 276 13.40 -12.25 -40.47
N LYS A 277 13.50 -10.95 -40.48
CA LYS A 277 14.82 -10.26 -40.58
C LYS A 277 15.57 -10.46 -39.28
N ILE A 278 16.86 -10.71 -39.35
CA ILE A 278 17.68 -10.97 -38.16
C ILE A 278 18.62 -9.80 -37.93
N THR A 279 18.34 -9.07 -36.84
CA THR A 279 19.08 -7.88 -36.41
C THR A 279 19.61 -8.09 -34.97
N PRO A 280 20.66 -8.90 -34.77
CA PRO A 280 21.09 -9.34 -33.44
C PRO A 280 21.44 -8.20 -32.47
N ALA A 281 21.83 -7.03 -33.01
CA ALA A 281 22.17 -5.89 -32.17
C ALA A 281 20.97 -5.11 -31.63
N HIS A 282 19.75 -5.34 -32.14
CA HIS A 282 18.57 -4.49 -31.86
C HIS A 282 17.28 -5.27 -31.54
N ASP A 283 17.33 -6.59 -31.42
CA ASP A 283 16.21 -7.44 -31.03
C ASP A 283 16.72 -8.64 -30.20
N PRO A 284 16.12 -8.91 -29.01
CA PRO A 284 16.55 -10.02 -28.13
C PRO A 284 16.43 -11.41 -28.77
N ASN A 285 15.35 -11.66 -29.54
CA ASN A 285 15.15 -12.96 -30.20
C ASN A 285 16.13 -13.13 -31.37
N ASP A 286 16.38 -12.05 -32.10
CA ASP A 286 17.38 -12.03 -33.17
C ASP A 286 18.80 -12.21 -32.64
N PHE A 287 19.07 -11.71 -31.42
CA PHE A 287 20.36 -11.93 -30.76
C PHE A 287 20.59 -13.41 -30.45
N GLU A 288 19.59 -14.09 -29.88
CA GLU A 288 19.67 -15.54 -29.62
C GLU A 288 19.83 -16.35 -30.92
N MET A 289 19.08 -15.97 -31.97
CA MET A 289 19.23 -16.57 -33.29
C MET A 289 20.61 -16.32 -33.88
N GLY A 290 21.11 -15.09 -33.73
CA GLY A 290 22.45 -14.70 -34.15
C GLY A 290 23.55 -15.56 -33.50
N GLN A 291 23.41 -15.86 -32.21
CA GLN A 291 24.33 -16.74 -31.48
C GLN A 291 24.28 -18.19 -32.02
N ARG A 292 23.07 -18.73 -32.23
CA ARG A 292 22.87 -20.11 -32.74
C ARG A 292 23.49 -20.29 -34.14
N HIS A 293 23.41 -19.26 -34.98
CA HIS A 293 23.92 -19.28 -36.35
C HIS A 293 25.29 -18.60 -36.53
N ASN A 294 25.92 -18.18 -35.43
CA ASN A 294 27.21 -17.48 -35.41
C ASN A 294 27.24 -16.24 -36.34
N LEU A 295 26.16 -15.44 -36.30
CA LEU A 295 26.04 -14.18 -37.03
C LEU A 295 26.65 -13.02 -36.24
N GLU A 296 27.13 -12.01 -36.98
CA GLU A 296 27.67 -10.80 -36.38
C GLU A 296 26.53 -9.90 -35.81
N SER A 297 26.89 -9.05 -34.85
CA SER A 297 25.97 -8.06 -34.28
C SER A 297 26.39 -6.66 -34.72
N ILE A 298 25.57 -6.02 -35.55
CA ILE A 298 25.86 -4.68 -36.14
C ILE A 298 24.97 -3.63 -35.47
N VAL A 299 25.57 -2.80 -34.61
CA VAL A 299 24.86 -1.69 -33.95
C VAL A 299 24.73 -0.54 -34.96
N VAL A 300 23.49 -0.02 -35.13
CA VAL A 300 23.18 1.05 -36.09
C VAL A 300 22.70 2.36 -35.47
N MET A 301 22.70 2.42 -34.16
CA MET A 301 22.30 3.61 -33.37
C MET A 301 23.42 4.04 -32.43
N ASN A 302 23.49 5.33 -32.17
CA ASN A 302 24.30 5.93 -31.14
C ASN A 302 23.58 5.83 -29.78
N PRO A 303 24.27 5.98 -28.65
CA PRO A 303 23.64 5.95 -27.31
C PRO A 303 22.50 6.95 -27.10
N ASP A 304 22.48 8.07 -27.83
CA ASP A 304 21.43 9.09 -27.78
C ASP A 304 20.22 8.78 -28.69
N GLY A 305 20.18 7.59 -29.31
CA GLY A 305 19.09 7.17 -30.19
C GLY A 305 19.16 7.78 -31.60
N THR A 306 20.24 8.49 -31.97
CA THR A 306 20.49 8.91 -33.36
C THR A 306 21.09 7.75 -34.14
N MET A 307 20.88 7.73 -35.46
CA MET A 307 21.48 6.73 -36.33
C MET A 307 22.99 6.92 -36.41
N ASN A 308 23.77 5.83 -36.38
CA ASN A 308 25.22 5.91 -36.52
C ASN A 308 25.72 5.78 -37.98
N ALA A 309 27.03 5.73 -38.19
CA ALA A 309 27.61 5.61 -39.52
C ALA A 309 27.18 4.34 -40.30
N GLY A 310 26.73 3.27 -39.60
CA GLY A 310 26.24 2.04 -40.23
C GLY A 310 24.92 2.21 -40.95
N ALA A 311 24.20 3.29 -40.73
CA ALA A 311 22.92 3.62 -41.37
C ALA A 311 23.10 4.46 -42.67
N GLY A 312 24.32 4.58 -43.22
CA GLY A 312 24.61 5.30 -44.46
C GLY A 312 24.23 6.79 -44.40
N HIS A 313 23.44 7.27 -45.34
CA HIS A 313 23.08 8.69 -45.40
C HIS A 313 22.06 9.14 -44.31
N PHE A 314 21.50 8.22 -43.54
CA PHE A 314 20.64 8.53 -42.38
C PHE A 314 21.46 8.86 -41.11
N VAL A 315 22.75 8.86 -41.15
CA VAL A 315 23.63 9.13 -39.99
C VAL A 315 23.29 10.45 -39.31
N ASN A 316 23.32 10.44 -37.97
CA ASN A 316 22.94 11.53 -37.06
C ASN A 316 21.46 11.94 -37.10
N MET A 317 20.56 11.19 -37.78
CA MET A 317 19.14 11.41 -37.67
C MET A 317 18.59 10.81 -36.39
N PRO A 318 17.69 11.48 -35.68
CA PRO A 318 16.87 10.82 -34.65
C PRO A 318 16.12 9.61 -35.23
N ARG A 319 16.06 8.51 -34.50
CA ARG A 319 15.48 7.23 -34.96
C ARG A 319 14.05 7.35 -35.49
N GLU A 320 13.22 8.20 -34.90
CA GLU A 320 11.83 8.42 -35.32
C GLU A 320 11.75 9.14 -36.67
N LEU A 321 12.67 10.04 -36.92
CA LEU A 321 12.79 10.73 -38.21
C LEU A 321 13.37 9.79 -39.27
N ALA A 322 14.43 9.04 -38.92
CA ALA A 322 15.02 8.03 -39.76
C ALA A 322 13.98 6.98 -40.21
N ARG A 323 13.14 6.46 -39.27
CA ARG A 323 12.04 5.57 -39.60
C ARG A 323 11.12 6.11 -40.68
N LYS A 324 10.67 7.35 -40.56
CA LYS A 324 9.80 8.00 -41.54
C LYS A 324 10.47 8.14 -42.92
N GLN A 325 11.74 8.53 -42.92
CA GLN A 325 12.47 8.74 -44.18
C GLN A 325 12.82 7.41 -44.85
N VAL A 326 13.23 6.39 -44.09
CA VAL A 326 13.48 5.04 -44.62
C VAL A 326 12.22 4.49 -45.31
N VAL A 327 11.05 4.61 -44.67
CA VAL A 327 9.76 4.15 -45.26
C VAL A 327 9.45 4.89 -46.55
N ALA A 328 9.61 6.23 -46.59
CA ALA A 328 9.36 7.02 -47.78
C ALA A 328 10.32 6.68 -48.97
N GLU A 329 11.59 6.42 -48.67
CA GLU A 329 12.56 6.02 -49.67
C GLU A 329 12.36 4.58 -50.17
N LEU A 330 11.94 3.64 -49.31
CA LEU A 330 11.54 2.28 -49.69
C LEU A 330 10.31 2.30 -50.63
N GLU A 331 9.35 3.16 -50.33
CA GLU A 331 8.18 3.36 -51.21
C GLU A 331 8.59 3.92 -52.58
N ALA A 332 9.46 4.94 -52.60
CA ALA A 332 9.96 5.53 -53.84
C ALA A 332 10.76 4.54 -54.70
N GLN A 333 11.43 3.56 -54.08
CA GLN A 333 12.18 2.49 -54.76
C GLN A 333 11.32 1.28 -55.13
N GLY A 334 10.02 1.23 -54.75
CA GLY A 334 9.14 0.11 -55.00
C GLY A 334 9.45 -1.11 -54.12
N LEU A 335 10.22 -0.93 -53.06
CA LEU A 335 10.60 -1.99 -52.09
C LEU A 335 9.66 -2.07 -50.90
N LEU A 336 8.78 -1.11 -50.70
CA LEU A 336 7.69 -1.19 -49.71
C LEU A 336 6.50 -1.88 -50.35
N GLU A 337 6.15 -3.08 -49.86
CA GLU A 337 5.05 -3.86 -50.45
C GLU A 337 3.69 -3.45 -49.87
N LYS A 338 3.64 -3.25 -48.52
CA LYS A 338 2.41 -3.02 -47.78
C LYS A 338 2.71 -2.36 -46.43
N VAL A 339 1.76 -1.61 -45.93
CA VAL A 339 1.75 -1.11 -44.55
C VAL A 339 0.44 -1.56 -43.89
N GLU A 340 0.53 -2.21 -42.72
CA GLU A 340 -0.60 -2.64 -41.92
C GLU A 340 -0.64 -1.89 -40.59
N GLU A 341 -1.82 -1.53 -40.12
CA GLU A 341 -1.98 -1.13 -38.73
C GLU A 341 -1.72 -2.33 -37.82
N HIS A 342 -0.86 -2.14 -36.81
CA HIS A 342 -0.47 -3.22 -35.93
C HIS A 342 -0.30 -2.69 -34.50
N GLY A 343 -1.22 -3.16 -33.61
CA GLY A 343 -1.06 -2.92 -32.17
C GLY A 343 0.02 -3.83 -31.61
N HIS A 344 0.98 -3.25 -30.89
CA HIS A 344 2.06 -4.00 -30.25
C HIS A 344 2.47 -3.33 -28.95
N SER A 345 3.08 -4.12 -28.08
CA SER A 345 3.56 -3.67 -26.79
C SER A 345 4.95 -3.05 -26.94
N VAL A 346 5.10 -1.80 -26.51
CA VAL A 346 6.33 -1.01 -26.59
C VAL A 346 6.90 -0.79 -25.20
N GLY A 347 8.19 -1.06 -25.03
CA GLY A 347 8.90 -0.85 -23.77
C GLY A 347 9.29 0.62 -23.56
N HIS A 348 8.98 1.15 -22.39
CA HIS A 348 9.31 2.50 -21.95
C HIS A 348 10.17 2.49 -20.71
N CYS A 349 11.06 3.45 -20.59
CA CYS A 349 11.87 3.65 -19.40
C CYS A 349 10.98 4.07 -18.22
N SER A 350 10.98 3.31 -17.14
CA SER A 350 10.19 3.61 -15.94
C SER A 350 10.51 4.95 -15.26
N ARG A 351 11.62 5.61 -15.66
CA ARG A 351 12.09 6.88 -15.07
C ARG A 351 11.76 8.12 -15.89
N CYS A 352 11.88 8.04 -17.23
CA CYS A 352 11.68 9.19 -18.11
C CYS A 352 10.59 8.96 -19.18
N ASN A 353 9.98 7.79 -19.19
CA ASN A 353 8.94 7.37 -20.16
C ASN A 353 9.38 7.41 -21.64
N THR A 354 10.69 7.45 -21.91
CA THR A 354 11.20 7.38 -23.28
C THR A 354 11.19 5.93 -23.75
N THR A 355 10.80 5.69 -25.02
CA THR A 355 10.86 4.35 -25.63
C THR A 355 12.27 3.78 -25.54
N VAL A 356 12.39 2.58 -25.01
CA VAL A 356 13.64 1.86 -24.79
C VAL A 356 14.14 1.27 -26.10
N GLU A 357 15.48 1.25 -26.28
CA GLU A 357 16.14 0.60 -27.41
C GLU A 357 16.86 -0.68 -26.95
N PRO A 358 16.45 -1.86 -27.39
CA PRO A 358 17.30 -3.03 -27.26
C PRO A 358 18.60 -2.81 -28.05
N MET A 359 19.75 -2.83 -27.37
CA MET A 359 21.07 -2.64 -27.99
C MET A 359 22.09 -3.60 -27.39
N VAL A 360 22.96 -4.17 -28.23
CA VAL A 360 24.14 -4.90 -27.75
C VAL A 360 25.10 -3.90 -27.12
N SER A 361 25.46 -4.16 -25.88
CA SER A 361 26.43 -3.38 -25.13
C SER A 361 27.25 -4.26 -24.19
N LYS A 362 28.44 -3.77 -23.84
CA LYS A 362 29.33 -4.45 -22.90
C LYS A 362 29.02 -3.98 -21.49
N GLN A 363 28.42 -4.87 -20.69
CA GLN A 363 27.89 -4.57 -19.35
C GLN A 363 28.40 -5.59 -18.33
N TRP A 364 28.20 -5.27 -17.05
CA TRP A 364 28.40 -6.18 -15.94
C TRP A 364 27.07 -6.87 -15.58
N PHE A 365 27.15 -8.18 -15.36
CA PHE A 365 25.99 -9.04 -15.07
C PHE A 365 26.21 -9.89 -13.84
N VAL A 366 25.13 -10.17 -13.13
CA VAL A 366 25.04 -11.24 -12.13
C VAL A 366 24.38 -12.45 -12.78
N SER A 367 25.03 -13.62 -12.69
CA SER A 367 24.43 -14.90 -13.06
C SER A 367 23.39 -15.31 -12.04
N MET A 368 22.12 -15.35 -12.45
CA MET A 368 20.99 -15.43 -11.52
C MET A 368 20.57 -16.85 -11.17
N GLU A 369 20.77 -17.83 -12.05
CA GLU A 369 20.31 -19.21 -11.83
C GLU A 369 20.80 -19.82 -10.49
N PRO A 370 22.08 -19.70 -10.10
CA PRO A 370 22.56 -20.24 -8.82
C PRO A 370 21.96 -19.56 -7.59
N LEU A 371 21.64 -18.26 -7.68
CA LEU A 371 21.06 -17.46 -6.60
C LEU A 371 19.54 -17.64 -6.48
N ALA A 372 18.87 -17.83 -7.61
CA ALA A 372 17.41 -17.95 -7.67
C ALA A 372 16.91 -19.28 -7.09
N LYS A 373 17.66 -20.38 -7.28
CA LYS A 373 17.24 -21.70 -6.84
C LYS A 373 17.04 -21.81 -5.32
N PRO A 374 17.99 -21.44 -4.44
CA PRO A 374 17.76 -21.46 -3.00
C PRO A 374 16.70 -20.42 -2.58
N ALA A 375 16.62 -19.27 -3.25
CA ALA A 375 15.60 -18.25 -2.98
C ALA A 375 14.18 -18.74 -3.27
N LEU A 376 14.01 -19.63 -4.24
CA LEU A 376 12.74 -20.28 -4.53
C LEU A 376 12.38 -21.35 -3.48
N GLU A 377 13.36 -22.12 -3.01
CA GLU A 377 13.16 -23.18 -2.03
C GLU A 377 12.67 -22.66 -0.68
N VAL A 378 13.25 -21.59 -0.12
CA VAL A 378 12.86 -21.01 1.18
C VAL A 378 11.45 -20.43 1.21
N VAL A 379 10.87 -20.14 0.04
CA VAL A 379 9.46 -19.72 -0.06
C VAL A 379 8.53 -20.91 -0.26
N ARG A 380 8.98 -21.97 -0.96
CA ARG A 380 8.21 -23.20 -1.15
C ARG A 380 8.07 -24.02 0.12
N ASP A 381 9.11 -24.07 0.95
CA ASP A 381 9.11 -24.78 2.24
C ASP A 381 8.52 -23.93 3.38
N LYS A 382 8.09 -22.69 3.09
CA LYS A 382 7.53 -21.73 4.04
C LYS A 382 8.48 -21.23 5.13
N SER A 383 9.79 -21.31 4.90
CA SER A 383 10.76 -20.61 5.75
C SER A 383 10.55 -19.08 5.65
N ILE A 384 10.12 -18.60 4.48
CA ILE A 384 9.61 -17.24 4.26
C ILE A 384 8.16 -17.33 3.83
N GLU A 385 7.28 -16.63 4.54
CA GLU A 385 5.86 -16.59 4.25
C GLU A 385 5.41 -15.23 3.69
N PHE A 386 4.72 -15.25 2.54
CA PHE A 386 4.07 -14.05 1.98
C PHE A 386 2.66 -13.88 2.58
N VAL A 387 2.36 -12.69 3.03
CA VAL A 387 1.02 -12.29 3.48
C VAL A 387 0.51 -11.17 2.57
N PRO A 388 -0.53 -11.42 1.76
CA PRO A 388 -1.27 -12.68 1.59
C PRO A 388 -0.54 -13.72 0.72
N GLU A 389 -0.81 -14.99 0.96
CA GLU A 389 -0.13 -16.15 0.33
C GLU A 389 -0.17 -16.16 -1.20
N ARG A 390 -1.15 -15.49 -1.83
CA ARG A 390 -1.27 -15.41 -3.30
C ARG A 390 -0.01 -14.88 -4.00
N PHE A 391 0.77 -14.03 -3.35
CA PHE A 391 2.01 -13.47 -3.91
C PHE A 391 3.16 -14.49 -3.97
N THR A 392 3.09 -15.59 -3.24
CA THR A 392 4.03 -16.71 -3.36
C THR A 392 4.12 -17.21 -4.80
N LYS A 393 2.98 -17.38 -5.47
CA LYS A 393 2.93 -17.81 -6.87
C LYS A 393 3.55 -16.77 -7.81
N THR A 394 3.25 -15.50 -7.58
CA THR A 394 3.80 -14.39 -8.38
C THR A 394 5.33 -14.34 -8.27
N TYR A 395 5.86 -14.46 -7.06
CA TYR A 395 7.30 -14.53 -6.77
C TYR A 395 7.95 -15.75 -7.43
N ALA A 396 7.36 -16.95 -7.26
CA ALA A 396 7.91 -18.19 -7.80
C ALA A 396 7.99 -18.19 -9.33
N ASN A 397 6.92 -17.77 -10.02
CA ASN A 397 6.88 -17.72 -11.48
C ASN A 397 7.97 -16.78 -12.05
N TRP A 398 8.26 -15.68 -11.38
CA TRP A 398 9.31 -14.76 -11.83
C TRP A 398 10.70 -15.37 -11.66
N LEU A 399 10.99 -16.01 -10.52
CA LEU A 399 12.28 -16.66 -10.28
C LEU A 399 12.54 -17.85 -11.21
N GLU A 400 11.50 -18.61 -11.59
CA GLU A 400 11.62 -19.74 -12.52
C GLU A 400 12.02 -19.30 -13.93
N SER A 401 11.75 -18.05 -14.31
CA SER A 401 12.06 -17.47 -15.62
C SER A 401 13.12 -16.36 -15.55
N ILE A 402 13.85 -16.25 -14.44
CA ILE A 402 14.80 -15.16 -14.22
C ILE A 402 15.95 -15.21 -15.20
N ARG A 403 16.33 -14.06 -15.75
CA ARG A 403 17.50 -13.86 -16.60
C ARG A 403 18.64 -13.24 -15.80
N ASP A 404 19.86 -13.30 -16.37
CA ASP A 404 21.01 -12.62 -15.78
C ASP A 404 20.74 -11.13 -15.60
N TRP A 405 21.11 -10.62 -14.44
CA TRP A 405 20.81 -9.24 -14.05
C TRP A 405 21.92 -8.29 -14.48
N CYS A 406 21.61 -7.35 -15.37
CA CYS A 406 22.51 -6.26 -15.74
C CYS A 406 22.62 -5.27 -14.56
N ILE A 407 23.83 -5.15 -14.00
CA ILE A 407 24.08 -4.34 -12.80
C ILE A 407 24.86 -3.04 -13.05
N SER A 408 25.41 -2.83 -14.25
CA SER A 408 26.12 -1.59 -14.57
C SER A 408 25.19 -0.50 -15.09
N ARG A 409 25.46 0.73 -14.69
CA ARG A 409 24.74 1.93 -15.12
C ARG A 409 25.74 3.02 -15.50
N GLN A 410 25.52 3.67 -16.65
CA GLN A 410 26.36 4.75 -17.19
C GLN A 410 26.00 6.09 -16.54
N LEU A 411 26.00 6.09 -15.21
CA LEU A 411 25.69 7.24 -14.36
C LEU A 411 26.94 7.71 -13.63
N TRP A 412 26.84 8.88 -13.00
CA TRP A 412 27.87 9.37 -12.11
C TRP A 412 27.50 9.21 -10.64
N TRP A 413 26.20 9.23 -10.33
CA TRP A 413 25.67 9.08 -9.01
C TRP A 413 25.38 7.62 -8.64
N GLY A 414 26.08 7.09 -7.67
CA GLY A 414 25.95 5.72 -7.18
C GLY A 414 27.29 5.11 -6.75
N HIS A 415 27.27 3.82 -6.43
CA HIS A 415 28.45 3.04 -6.09
C HIS A 415 29.28 2.77 -7.36
N ARG A 416 30.45 3.35 -7.46
CA ARG A 416 31.32 3.11 -8.61
C ARG A 416 31.81 1.68 -8.62
N ILE A 417 31.77 1.03 -9.78
CA ILE A 417 32.18 -0.38 -9.94
C ILE A 417 33.64 -0.55 -9.56
N PRO A 418 33.96 -1.51 -8.63
CA PRO A 418 35.31 -1.70 -8.11
C PRO A 418 36.17 -2.55 -9.04
N ALA A 419 36.21 -2.22 -10.32
CA ALA A 419 37.00 -2.86 -11.36
C ALA A 419 37.98 -1.85 -11.99
N TRP A 420 39.21 -2.28 -12.20
CA TRP A 420 40.30 -1.46 -12.72
C TRP A 420 40.90 -2.11 -13.95
N TYR A 421 41.09 -1.34 -15.00
CA TYR A 421 41.64 -1.80 -16.28
C TYR A 421 43.07 -1.34 -16.43
N CYS A 422 44.01 -2.27 -16.55
CA CYS A 422 45.40 -1.93 -16.82
C CYS A 422 45.57 -1.56 -18.28
N GLN A 423 46.08 -0.37 -18.53
CA GLN A 423 46.31 0.12 -19.88
C GLN A 423 47.53 -0.55 -20.58
N ASP A 424 48.43 -1.17 -19.81
CA ASP A 424 49.65 -1.75 -20.33
C ASP A 424 49.57 -3.28 -20.54
N CYS A 425 49.02 -4.02 -19.58
CA CYS A 425 48.88 -5.49 -19.73
C CYS A 425 47.50 -5.96 -20.13
N GLY A 426 46.49 -5.08 -20.09
CA GLY A 426 45.12 -5.40 -20.46
C GLY A 426 44.33 -6.16 -19.38
N ASP A 427 44.92 -6.39 -18.19
CA ASP A 427 44.27 -7.11 -17.09
C ASP A 427 43.12 -6.29 -16.49
N THR A 428 42.08 -7.02 -16.05
CA THR A 428 40.96 -6.48 -15.25
C THR A 428 41.15 -6.92 -13.80
N ILE A 429 41.35 -5.96 -12.91
CA ILE A 429 41.55 -6.17 -11.48
C ILE A 429 40.26 -5.75 -10.75
N VAL A 430 39.67 -6.67 -10.00
CA VAL A 430 38.48 -6.40 -9.18
C VAL A 430 38.91 -6.44 -7.71
N THR A 431 38.75 -5.31 -7.02
CA THR A 431 39.20 -5.15 -5.64
C THR A 431 38.42 -4.02 -4.94
N THR A 432 38.27 -4.12 -3.63
CA THR A 432 37.71 -3.04 -2.78
C THR A 432 38.71 -1.88 -2.60
N GLU A 433 40.00 -2.10 -2.86
CA GLU A 433 41.05 -1.10 -2.68
C GLU A 433 41.11 -0.15 -3.89
N THR A 434 41.41 1.11 -3.62
CA THR A 434 41.71 2.09 -4.69
C THR A 434 43.12 1.87 -5.19
N LEU A 435 43.26 1.51 -6.47
CA LEU A 435 44.54 1.26 -7.09
C LEU A 435 45.15 2.54 -7.70
N THR A 436 46.44 2.72 -7.51
CA THR A 436 47.25 3.77 -8.16
C THR A 436 48.05 3.22 -9.35
N GLU A 437 48.34 1.92 -9.34
CA GLU A 437 49.06 1.18 -10.39
C GLU A 437 48.59 -0.28 -10.44
N CYS A 438 48.85 -0.96 -11.52
CA CYS A 438 48.56 -2.37 -11.73
C CYS A 438 49.42 -3.25 -10.80
N PRO A 439 48.81 -4.13 -9.99
CA PRO A 439 49.56 -5.00 -9.11
C PRO A 439 50.41 -6.06 -9.86
N HIS A 440 50.14 -6.30 -11.16
CA HIS A 440 50.82 -7.31 -11.94
C HIS A 440 52.01 -6.72 -12.73
N CYS A 441 51.89 -5.55 -13.34
CA CYS A 441 52.88 -4.96 -14.21
C CYS A 441 53.30 -3.53 -13.86
N HIS A 442 52.77 -2.95 -12.78
CA HIS A 442 52.98 -1.56 -12.35
C HIS A 442 52.60 -0.49 -13.40
N GLY A 443 51.83 -0.92 -14.39
CA GLY A 443 51.28 -0.01 -15.43
C GLY A 443 50.13 0.85 -14.92
N LYS A 444 49.75 1.84 -15.73
CA LYS A 444 48.62 2.74 -15.43
C LYS A 444 47.30 1.98 -15.41
N VAL A 445 46.51 2.19 -14.34
CA VAL A 445 45.16 1.65 -14.22
C VAL A 445 44.11 2.74 -14.27
N GLU A 446 42.93 2.36 -14.78
CA GLU A 446 41.76 3.23 -14.85
C GLU A 446 40.56 2.47 -14.29
N GLN A 447 39.87 3.09 -13.34
CA GLN A 447 38.68 2.50 -12.75
C GLN A 447 37.51 2.56 -13.72
N ASP A 448 36.67 1.52 -13.72
CA ASP A 448 35.42 1.48 -14.47
C ASP A 448 34.62 2.79 -14.26
N PRO A 449 34.18 3.49 -15.34
CA PRO A 449 33.43 4.74 -15.20
C PRO A 449 32.01 4.55 -14.69
N ASP A 450 31.45 3.35 -14.80
CA ASP A 450 30.06 3.04 -14.48
C ASP A 450 29.84 2.88 -12.97
N VAL A 451 28.58 2.98 -12.56
CA VAL A 451 28.13 2.71 -11.20
C VAL A 451 27.21 1.48 -11.18
N LEU A 452 27.02 0.92 -10.00
CA LEU A 452 26.11 -0.20 -9.78
C LEU A 452 24.64 0.24 -9.84
N ASP A 453 23.79 -0.65 -10.27
CA ASP A 453 22.33 -0.53 -10.14
C ASP A 453 21.94 -0.26 -8.68
N THR A 454 21.04 0.68 -8.46
CA THR A 454 20.48 1.00 -7.14
C THR A 454 20.00 -0.25 -6.38
N TRP A 455 19.36 -1.16 -7.09
CA TRP A 455 18.83 -2.38 -6.48
C TRP A 455 19.91 -3.36 -6.01
N PHE A 456 21.14 -3.23 -6.49
CA PHE A 456 22.28 -4.01 -6.00
C PHE A 456 22.63 -3.64 -4.56
N SER A 457 22.71 -2.35 -4.26
CA SER A 457 22.91 -1.89 -2.90
C SER A 457 21.67 -2.10 -2.03
N SER A 458 20.47 -1.79 -2.51
CA SER A 458 19.23 -1.93 -1.75
C SER A 458 18.93 -3.37 -1.33
N ALA A 459 19.47 -4.37 -2.06
CA ALA A 459 19.35 -5.79 -1.73
C ALA A 459 20.05 -6.19 -0.42
N LEU A 460 20.99 -5.39 0.07
CA LEU A 460 21.76 -5.65 1.28
C LEU A 460 21.11 -5.05 2.54
N TRP A 461 19.98 -4.36 2.37
CA TRP A 461 19.36 -3.54 3.41
C TRP A 461 19.10 -4.27 4.74
N PRO A 462 18.63 -5.53 4.77
CA PRO A 462 18.33 -6.22 6.02
C PRO A 462 19.53 -6.45 6.93
N PHE A 463 20.76 -6.51 6.41
CA PHE A 463 21.96 -6.82 7.17
C PHE A 463 23.04 -5.74 7.10
N ALA A 464 23.23 -5.07 5.98
CA ALA A 464 24.22 -4.00 5.87
C ALA A 464 23.87 -2.78 6.72
N THR A 465 22.57 -2.50 6.93
CA THR A 465 22.12 -1.44 7.84
C THR A 465 22.53 -1.67 9.28
N MET A 466 22.65 -2.93 9.69
CA MET A 466 23.05 -3.34 11.05
C MET A 466 24.58 -3.49 11.22
N GLY A 467 25.37 -3.07 10.20
CA GLY A 467 26.82 -3.01 10.28
C GLY A 467 27.58 -4.16 9.61
N TRP A 468 26.89 -5.10 8.93
CA TRP A 468 27.60 -6.09 8.11
C TRP A 468 28.49 -5.36 7.05
N PRO A 469 29.73 -5.81 6.77
CA PRO A 469 30.29 -7.14 7.00
C PRO A 469 30.86 -7.38 8.41
N ASP A 470 30.86 -6.41 9.29
CA ASP A 470 31.26 -6.63 10.67
C ASP A 470 30.21 -7.52 11.37
N ASN A 471 30.69 -8.31 12.32
CA ASN A 471 29.85 -9.20 13.09
C ASN A 471 29.31 -8.49 14.34
N THR A 472 28.55 -7.42 14.13
CA THR A 472 27.99 -6.56 15.18
C THR A 472 26.99 -7.30 16.08
N GLU A 473 26.71 -6.75 17.26
CA GLU A 473 25.69 -7.30 18.16
C GLU A 473 24.29 -7.14 17.59
N GLU A 474 24.06 -6.06 16.86
CA GLU A 474 22.80 -5.79 16.14
C GLU A 474 22.49 -6.85 15.10
N VAL A 475 23.44 -7.17 14.22
CA VAL A 475 23.26 -8.24 13.22
C VAL A 475 22.98 -9.59 13.88
N LYS A 476 23.68 -9.93 14.98
CA LYS A 476 23.46 -11.20 15.68
C LYS A 476 22.10 -11.30 16.33
N HIS A 477 21.53 -10.18 16.79
CA HIS A 477 20.32 -10.18 17.58
C HIS A 477 19.07 -9.94 16.74
N TRP A 478 19.11 -8.96 15.80
CA TRP A 478 17.94 -8.54 15.02
C TRP A 478 17.87 -9.08 13.58
N TYR A 479 18.91 -9.78 13.09
CA TYR A 479 18.85 -10.52 11.83
C TYR A 479 18.67 -12.04 12.09
N PRO A 480 17.76 -12.74 11.38
CA PRO A 480 16.81 -12.25 10.37
C PRO A 480 15.82 -11.22 10.91
N THR A 481 15.43 -10.24 10.07
CA THR A 481 14.37 -9.33 10.46
C THR A 481 13.02 -10.04 10.57
N SER A 482 12.12 -9.54 11.40
CA SER A 482 10.87 -10.25 11.70
C SER A 482 9.87 -10.16 10.54
N VAL A 483 9.72 -8.98 9.97
CA VAL A 483 8.76 -8.71 8.91
C VAL A 483 9.35 -7.71 7.91
N MET A 484 9.19 -8.01 6.62
CA MET A 484 9.40 -7.09 5.53
C MET A 484 8.05 -6.56 5.08
N VAL A 485 7.80 -5.25 5.19
CA VAL A 485 6.57 -4.60 4.74
C VAL A 485 6.84 -3.81 3.47
N THR A 486 6.05 -4.02 2.43
CA THR A 486 6.23 -3.30 1.16
C THR A 486 5.01 -3.41 0.24
N GLY A 487 4.93 -2.57 -0.79
CA GLY A 487 3.97 -2.71 -1.87
C GLY A 487 4.25 -3.90 -2.79
N TYR A 488 3.22 -4.43 -3.43
CA TYR A 488 3.37 -5.56 -4.36
C TYR A 488 4.19 -5.22 -5.62
N ASP A 489 4.30 -3.95 -5.96
CA ASP A 489 4.98 -3.45 -7.16
C ASP A 489 6.51 -3.58 -7.10
N ILE A 490 7.10 -3.77 -5.92
CA ILE A 490 8.54 -3.93 -5.75
C ILE A 490 8.97 -5.31 -5.23
N ILE A 491 8.12 -6.33 -5.35
CA ILE A 491 8.47 -7.72 -4.99
C ILE A 491 9.72 -8.18 -5.75
N PHE A 492 9.76 -7.95 -7.06
CA PHE A 492 10.88 -8.38 -7.92
C PHE A 492 12.08 -7.46 -7.82
N PHE A 493 11.83 -6.17 -7.65
CA PHE A 493 12.90 -5.18 -7.54
C PHE A 493 13.68 -5.30 -6.24
N TRP A 494 12.99 -5.58 -5.14
CA TRP A 494 13.58 -5.48 -3.81
C TRP A 494 13.47 -6.77 -2.99
N VAL A 495 12.27 -7.31 -2.78
CA VAL A 495 12.07 -8.48 -1.90
C VAL A 495 12.88 -9.67 -2.37
N ALA A 496 12.77 -10.05 -3.65
CA ALA A 496 13.49 -11.18 -4.21
C ALA A 496 15.01 -11.00 -4.10
N ARG A 497 15.50 -9.77 -4.36
CA ARG A 497 16.92 -9.45 -4.27
C ARG A 497 17.47 -9.52 -2.85
N MET A 498 16.71 -9.07 -1.86
CA MET A 498 17.09 -9.25 -0.46
C MET A 498 17.17 -10.73 -0.07
N ILE A 499 16.23 -11.56 -0.57
CA ILE A 499 16.20 -12.98 -0.25
C ILE A 499 17.46 -13.68 -0.77
N PHE A 500 17.80 -13.51 -2.07
CA PHE A 500 18.97 -14.23 -2.58
C PHE A 500 20.30 -13.63 -2.08
N MET A 501 20.40 -12.33 -1.80
CA MET A 501 21.60 -11.76 -1.19
C MET A 501 21.75 -12.15 0.29
N GLY A 502 20.67 -12.25 1.04
CA GLY A 502 20.68 -12.75 2.41
C GLY A 502 21.15 -14.20 2.48
N LEU A 503 20.62 -15.07 1.62
CA LEU A 503 21.03 -16.48 1.54
C LEU A 503 22.48 -16.63 1.10
N GLU A 504 22.97 -15.81 0.19
CA GLU A 504 24.35 -15.87 -0.33
C GLU A 504 25.40 -15.37 0.68
N PHE A 505 25.13 -14.28 1.41
CA PHE A 505 26.12 -13.60 2.27
C PHE A 505 25.94 -13.85 3.75
N LYS A 506 24.74 -14.25 4.18
CA LYS A 506 24.45 -14.58 5.58
C LYS A 506 24.17 -16.05 5.79
N GLU A 507 24.03 -16.84 4.71
CA GLU A 507 23.61 -18.26 4.75
C GLU A 507 22.30 -18.48 5.53
N GLU A 508 21.46 -17.43 5.58
CA GLU A 508 20.24 -17.37 6.37
C GLU A 508 19.21 -16.49 5.67
N ILE A 509 17.91 -16.79 5.85
CA ILE A 509 16.82 -15.96 5.32
C ILE A 509 16.90 -14.53 5.86
N PRO A 510 16.61 -13.50 5.05
CA PRO A 510 16.69 -12.11 5.52
C PRO A 510 15.51 -11.67 6.41
N PHE A 511 14.37 -12.34 6.29
CA PHE A 511 13.14 -12.07 7.06
C PHE A 511 12.23 -13.30 7.05
N LYS A 512 11.35 -13.40 8.07
CA LYS A 512 10.41 -14.52 8.21
C LYS A 512 9.12 -14.31 7.43
N HIS A 513 8.60 -13.08 7.43
CA HIS A 513 7.34 -12.72 6.79
C HIS A 513 7.55 -11.59 5.79
N VAL A 514 6.83 -11.66 4.67
CA VAL A 514 6.72 -10.57 3.69
C VAL A 514 5.28 -10.09 3.68
N PHE A 515 5.00 -9.00 4.39
CA PHE A 515 3.69 -8.40 4.46
C PHE A 515 3.51 -7.40 3.30
N ILE A 516 2.66 -7.77 2.37
CA ILE A 516 2.42 -7.01 1.14
C ILE A 516 1.15 -6.16 1.30
N HIS A 517 1.28 -4.87 1.05
CA HIS A 517 0.15 -3.96 0.92
C HIS A 517 -0.11 -3.58 -0.55
N GLY A 518 -1.32 -3.10 -0.84
CA GLY A 518 -1.69 -2.56 -2.13
C GLY A 518 -1.31 -1.08 -2.28
N LEU A 519 -1.66 -0.51 -3.43
CA LEU A 519 -1.41 0.91 -3.73
C LEU A 519 -2.56 1.78 -3.23
N VAL A 520 -2.23 3.01 -2.83
CA VAL A 520 -3.24 4.04 -2.54
C VAL A 520 -3.65 4.72 -3.84
N ARG A 521 -4.93 4.65 -4.15
CA ARG A 521 -5.55 5.23 -5.34
C ARG A 521 -6.45 6.41 -4.97
N ASP A 522 -6.72 7.27 -5.93
CA ASP A 522 -7.69 8.37 -5.75
C ASP A 522 -9.12 7.83 -5.58
N SER A 523 -10.07 8.72 -5.28
CA SER A 523 -11.49 8.36 -5.09
C SER A 523 -12.14 7.69 -6.31
N GLN A 524 -11.57 7.88 -7.50
CA GLN A 524 -12.02 7.27 -8.75
C GLN A 524 -11.32 5.93 -9.05
N GLY A 525 -10.37 5.52 -8.21
CA GLY A 525 -9.59 4.29 -8.36
C GLY A 525 -8.39 4.41 -9.31
N ARG A 526 -7.99 5.61 -9.71
CA ARG A 526 -6.81 5.85 -10.54
C ARG A 526 -5.54 5.90 -9.70
N LYS A 527 -4.41 5.46 -10.25
CA LYS A 527 -3.10 5.62 -9.63
C LYS A 527 -2.82 7.11 -9.41
N MET A 528 -2.38 7.48 -8.21
CA MET A 528 -1.98 8.85 -7.93
C MET A 528 -0.64 9.15 -8.59
N SER A 529 -0.55 10.25 -9.33
CA SER A 529 0.69 10.70 -9.95
C SER A 529 0.76 12.22 -10.05
N LYS A 530 1.98 12.77 -10.12
CA LYS A 530 2.18 14.21 -10.30
C LYS A 530 1.68 14.69 -11.67
N SER A 531 1.81 13.84 -12.70
CA SER A 531 1.36 14.14 -14.06
C SER A 531 -0.17 14.26 -14.18
N LEU A 532 -0.92 13.48 -13.42
CA LEU A 532 -2.39 13.55 -13.37
C LEU A 532 -2.92 14.63 -12.42
N GLY A 533 -2.05 15.23 -11.60
CA GLY A 533 -2.45 16.25 -10.62
C GLY A 533 -3.41 15.74 -9.52
N ASN A 534 -3.51 14.42 -9.34
CA ASN A 534 -4.39 13.77 -8.35
C ASN A 534 -3.63 13.28 -7.11
N GLY A 535 -2.35 13.61 -6.99
CA GLY A 535 -1.54 13.29 -5.82
C GLY A 535 -1.96 14.10 -4.61
N ILE A 536 -2.13 13.43 -3.47
CA ILE A 536 -2.46 14.06 -2.19
C ILE A 536 -1.20 14.06 -1.33
N ASN A 537 -0.83 15.23 -0.81
CA ASN A 537 0.31 15.40 0.08
C ASN A 537 -0.08 14.99 1.51
N PRO A 538 0.57 13.98 2.12
CA PRO A 538 0.26 13.57 3.49
C PRO A 538 0.39 14.69 4.51
N LEU A 539 1.37 15.61 4.36
CA LEU A 539 1.56 16.71 5.30
C LEU A 539 0.39 17.69 5.32
N GLU A 540 -0.21 17.98 4.18
CA GLU A 540 -1.38 18.85 4.10
C GLU A 540 -2.57 18.23 4.84
N VAL A 541 -2.74 16.91 4.70
CA VAL A 541 -3.78 16.17 5.42
C VAL A 541 -3.52 16.16 6.92
N ILE A 542 -2.26 15.94 7.34
CA ILE A 542 -1.86 15.99 8.75
C ILE A 542 -2.10 17.40 9.32
N GLU A 543 -1.75 18.43 8.57
CA GLU A 543 -1.95 19.80 9.01
C GLU A 543 -3.44 20.16 9.22
N GLU A 544 -4.33 19.61 8.39
CA GLU A 544 -5.76 19.93 8.47
C GLU A 544 -6.51 19.05 9.49
N TYR A 545 -6.19 17.74 9.53
CA TYR A 545 -6.97 16.74 10.27
C TYR A 545 -6.20 16.07 11.42
N GLY A 546 -4.87 16.18 11.48
CA GLY A 546 -4.00 15.48 12.41
C GLY A 546 -3.47 14.14 11.88
N ALA A 547 -2.31 13.73 12.40
CA ALA A 547 -1.65 12.47 12.01
C ALA A 547 -2.47 11.24 12.42
N ASP A 548 -3.07 11.25 13.59
CA ASP A 548 -3.92 10.14 14.07
C ASP A 548 -5.09 9.85 13.12
N ALA A 549 -5.76 10.89 12.61
CA ALA A 549 -6.87 10.74 11.68
C ALA A 549 -6.41 10.15 10.34
N LEU A 550 -5.26 10.58 9.83
CA LEU A 550 -4.68 10.03 8.61
C LEU A 550 -4.28 8.57 8.80
N ARG A 551 -3.53 8.25 9.84
CA ARG A 551 -3.07 6.88 10.17
C ARG A 551 -4.24 5.92 10.27
N PHE A 552 -5.27 6.30 11.03
CA PHE A 552 -6.45 5.46 11.21
C PHE A 552 -7.24 5.26 9.92
N THR A 553 -7.29 6.28 9.04
CA THR A 553 -7.91 6.17 7.72
C THR A 553 -7.15 5.18 6.83
N LEU A 554 -5.82 5.24 6.83
CA LEU A 554 -4.98 4.37 6.02
C LEU A 554 -5.07 2.91 6.47
N VAL A 555 -5.13 2.63 7.77
CA VAL A 555 -5.22 1.25 8.27
C VAL A 555 -6.61 0.66 8.12
N THR A 556 -7.68 1.38 8.46
CA THR A 556 -9.07 0.86 8.36
C THR A 556 -9.53 0.64 6.92
N GLY A 557 -8.91 1.29 5.95
CA GLY A 557 -9.15 1.06 4.52
C GLY A 557 -8.30 -0.05 3.92
N ASN A 558 -7.36 -0.62 4.68
CA ASN A 558 -6.38 -1.58 4.19
C ASN A 558 -6.83 -3.03 4.37
N THR A 559 -6.71 -3.79 3.29
CA THR A 559 -6.75 -5.25 3.29
C THR A 559 -5.44 -5.75 2.67
N PRO A 560 -4.75 -6.74 3.26
CA PRO A 560 -3.46 -7.20 2.76
C PRO A 560 -3.45 -7.48 1.24
N GLY A 561 -2.50 -6.86 0.54
CA GLY A 561 -2.29 -7.01 -0.90
C GLY A 561 -3.33 -6.38 -1.82
N ASN A 562 -4.34 -5.68 -1.32
CA ASN A 562 -5.35 -5.02 -2.12
C ASN A 562 -5.14 -3.51 -2.18
N ASP A 563 -5.41 -2.91 -3.35
CA ASP A 563 -5.41 -1.47 -3.50
C ASP A 563 -6.54 -0.84 -2.68
N MET A 564 -6.28 0.33 -2.11
CA MET A 564 -7.27 1.09 -1.38
C MET A 564 -7.59 2.42 -2.09
N ARG A 565 -8.85 2.83 -2.05
CA ARG A 565 -9.27 4.17 -2.48
C ARG A 565 -9.24 5.12 -1.30
N PHE A 566 -8.60 6.26 -1.51
CA PHE A 566 -8.49 7.30 -0.49
C PHE A 566 -9.60 8.34 -0.64
N TYR A 567 -10.31 8.61 0.47
CA TYR A 567 -11.40 9.57 0.53
C TYR A 567 -11.17 10.54 1.69
N MET A 568 -11.21 11.84 1.42
CA MET A 568 -11.05 12.89 2.45
C MET A 568 -12.16 12.84 3.52
N GLU A 569 -13.38 12.45 3.14
CA GLU A 569 -14.51 12.30 4.05
C GLU A 569 -14.25 11.23 5.13
N ARG A 570 -13.47 10.21 4.82
CA ARG A 570 -13.02 9.21 5.82
C ARG A 570 -12.03 9.80 6.81
N VAL A 571 -11.12 10.67 6.36
CA VAL A 571 -10.19 11.36 7.25
C VAL A 571 -10.94 12.26 8.22
N GLU A 572 -11.93 13.00 7.73
CA GLU A 572 -12.81 13.82 8.55
C GLU A 572 -13.61 13.00 9.58
N ALA A 573 -14.14 11.85 9.17
CA ALA A 573 -14.84 10.92 10.07
C ALA A 573 -13.91 10.42 11.18
N ASN A 574 -12.66 10.09 10.86
CA ASN A 574 -11.68 9.61 11.84
C ASN A 574 -11.16 10.73 12.75
N ARG A 575 -11.08 11.98 12.29
CA ARG A 575 -10.89 13.14 13.17
C ARG A 575 -12.05 13.27 14.15
N ASN A 576 -13.28 13.08 13.69
CA ASN A 576 -14.46 13.12 14.55
C ASN A 576 -14.46 11.95 15.56
N PHE A 577 -13.91 10.80 15.20
CA PHE A 577 -13.68 9.70 16.14
C PHE A 577 -12.69 10.10 17.25
N ALA A 578 -11.55 10.72 16.91
CA ALA A 578 -10.61 11.25 17.90
C ALA A 578 -11.30 12.25 18.86
N ASN A 579 -12.13 13.15 18.33
CA ASN A 579 -12.91 14.08 19.13
C ASN A 579 -13.94 13.38 20.03
N LYS A 580 -14.58 12.30 19.57
CA LYS A 580 -15.52 11.51 20.42
C LYS A 580 -14.80 10.86 21.58
N ILE A 581 -13.61 10.24 21.33
CA ILE A 581 -12.79 9.65 22.37
C ILE A 581 -12.39 10.72 23.41
N TRP A 582 -11.94 11.88 22.94
CA TRP A 582 -11.58 13.01 23.79
C TRP A 582 -12.76 13.46 24.67
N ASN A 583 -13.94 13.60 24.12
CA ASN A 583 -15.14 14.00 24.86
C ASN A 583 -15.57 12.92 25.86
N ALA A 584 -15.49 11.64 25.51
CA ALA A 584 -15.77 10.53 26.42
C ALA A 584 -14.79 10.52 27.59
N SER A 585 -13.49 10.74 27.30
CA SER A 585 -12.45 10.83 28.32
C SER A 585 -12.68 12.01 29.28
N LYS A 586 -13.05 13.18 28.76
CA LYS A 586 -13.45 14.33 29.58
C LYS A 586 -14.61 13.99 30.50
N PHE A 587 -15.65 13.33 29.99
CA PHE A 587 -16.78 12.89 30.78
C PHE A 587 -16.35 11.99 31.92
N VAL A 588 -15.52 10.98 31.66
CA VAL A 588 -14.99 10.10 32.70
C VAL A 588 -14.22 10.88 33.75
N LEU A 589 -13.24 11.69 33.34
CA LEU A 589 -12.38 12.47 34.21
C LEU A 589 -13.18 13.45 35.11
N MET A 590 -14.22 14.07 34.58
CA MET A 590 -15.10 14.97 35.33
C MET A 590 -15.93 14.23 36.39
N ASN A 591 -16.16 12.92 36.24
CA ASN A 591 -16.94 12.10 37.16
C ASN A 591 -16.06 11.30 38.17
N LEU A 592 -14.76 11.57 38.24
CA LEU A 592 -13.83 10.95 39.20
C LEU A 592 -13.78 11.67 40.57
N GLU A 593 -14.65 12.64 40.83
CA GLU A 593 -14.72 13.29 42.17
C GLU A 593 -14.98 12.24 43.24
N GLY A 594 -14.02 12.16 44.21
CA GLY A 594 -14.11 11.18 45.33
C GLY A 594 -13.71 9.73 44.94
N PHE A 595 -13.15 9.52 43.77
CA PHE A 595 -12.61 8.22 43.39
C PHE A 595 -11.37 7.86 44.20
N ASP A 596 -11.36 6.66 44.76
CA ASP A 596 -10.24 6.09 45.49
C ASP A 596 -9.42 5.19 44.53
N GLU A 597 -8.23 5.62 44.17
CA GLU A 597 -7.35 4.88 43.25
C GLU A 597 -6.91 3.50 43.84
N SER A 598 -7.00 3.31 45.15
CA SER A 598 -6.69 2.03 45.80
C SER A 598 -7.88 1.07 45.83
N PHE A 599 -9.08 1.53 45.43
CA PHE A 599 -10.29 0.71 45.42
C PHE A 599 -10.23 -0.34 44.31
N VAL A 600 -10.41 -1.60 44.67
CA VAL A 600 -10.56 -2.72 43.75
C VAL A 600 -11.91 -3.39 44.01
N PRO A 601 -12.81 -3.48 43.03
CA PRO A 601 -14.09 -4.16 43.19
C PRO A 601 -13.91 -5.67 43.38
N SER A 602 -14.79 -6.25 44.20
CA SER A 602 -14.97 -7.72 44.31
C SER A 602 -16.01 -8.20 43.27
N ALA A 603 -16.10 -9.49 43.04
CA ALA A 603 -17.07 -10.10 42.11
C ALA A 603 -18.54 -9.73 42.42
N GLU A 604 -18.86 -9.47 43.71
CA GLU A 604 -20.19 -9.09 44.18
C GLU A 604 -20.54 -7.61 43.90
N ASP A 605 -19.54 -6.76 43.68
CA ASP A 605 -19.75 -5.35 43.39
C ASP A 605 -20.16 -5.11 41.91
N TYR A 606 -20.00 -6.10 41.04
CA TYR A 606 -20.28 -5.95 39.61
C TYR A 606 -21.78 -6.12 39.32
N THR A 607 -22.35 -5.12 38.69
CA THR A 607 -23.68 -5.18 38.09
C THR A 607 -23.71 -6.04 36.82
N LEU A 608 -24.91 -6.30 36.28
CA LEU A 608 -25.07 -6.99 35.01
C LEU A 608 -24.34 -6.28 33.86
N ALA A 609 -24.42 -4.96 33.81
CA ALA A 609 -23.75 -4.14 32.81
C ALA A 609 -22.21 -4.18 32.96
N ASP A 610 -21.70 -4.25 34.19
CA ASP A 610 -20.27 -4.35 34.45
C ASP A 610 -19.71 -5.68 33.97
N LYS A 611 -20.40 -6.77 34.24
CA LYS A 611 -20.02 -8.11 33.78
C LYS A 611 -20.05 -8.20 32.26
N TRP A 612 -21.05 -7.59 31.62
CA TRP A 612 -21.17 -7.53 30.18
C TRP A 612 -20.01 -6.77 29.54
N ILE A 613 -19.70 -5.55 30.00
CA ILE A 613 -18.62 -4.76 29.39
C ILE A 613 -17.25 -5.42 29.54
N LEU A 614 -16.99 -6.11 30.66
CA LEU A 614 -15.76 -6.86 30.89
C LEU A 614 -15.64 -8.07 29.95
N GLU A 615 -16.74 -8.75 29.66
CA GLU A 615 -16.77 -9.84 28.68
C GLU A 615 -16.51 -9.33 27.27
N GLU A 616 -17.15 -8.22 26.86
CA GLU A 616 -16.93 -7.59 25.57
C GLU A 616 -15.49 -7.06 25.45
N TYR A 617 -14.92 -6.53 26.51
CA TYR A 617 -13.51 -6.14 26.57
C TYR A 617 -12.59 -7.34 26.31
N ASN A 618 -12.79 -8.47 27.00
CA ASN A 618 -11.97 -9.68 26.80
C ASN A 618 -12.04 -10.22 25.36
N LYS A 619 -13.24 -10.24 24.78
CA LYS A 619 -13.44 -10.61 23.37
C LYS A 619 -12.66 -9.67 22.44
N THR A 620 -12.71 -8.38 22.73
CA THR A 620 -12.06 -7.33 21.94
C THR A 620 -10.54 -7.44 22.00
N VAL A 621 -9.96 -7.58 23.21
CA VAL A 621 -8.50 -7.78 23.37
C VAL A 621 -8.03 -9.00 22.60
N THR A 622 -8.73 -10.13 22.73
CA THR A 622 -8.39 -11.37 22.04
C THR A 622 -8.48 -11.20 20.52
N ASN A 623 -9.55 -10.57 20.03
CA ASN A 623 -9.77 -10.33 18.61
C ASN A 623 -8.68 -9.43 18.02
N ILE A 624 -8.38 -8.30 18.66
CA ILE A 624 -7.35 -7.35 18.20
C ILE A 624 -5.98 -8.04 18.15
N THR A 625 -5.58 -8.72 19.24
CA THR A 625 -4.28 -9.39 19.32
C THR A 625 -4.13 -10.46 18.22
N ASN A 626 -5.15 -11.29 18.03
CA ASN A 626 -5.15 -12.33 17.00
C ASN A 626 -5.09 -11.76 15.58
N ASN A 627 -5.74 -10.63 15.31
CA ASN A 627 -5.70 -9.98 14.00
C ASN A 627 -4.34 -9.32 13.75
N LEU A 628 -3.74 -8.69 14.76
CA LEU A 628 -2.37 -8.14 14.66
C LEU A 628 -1.34 -9.23 14.36
N ASP A 629 -1.42 -10.38 15.02
CA ASP A 629 -0.52 -11.52 14.77
C ASP A 629 -0.71 -12.17 13.39
N LYS A 630 -1.87 -11.98 12.76
CA LYS A 630 -2.17 -12.43 11.39
C LYS A 630 -1.93 -11.36 10.32
N PHE A 631 -1.44 -10.20 10.70
CA PHE A 631 -1.28 -9.03 9.82
C PHE A 631 -2.61 -8.47 9.27
N GLU A 632 -3.75 -8.78 9.87
CA GLU A 632 -5.06 -8.22 9.54
C GLU A 632 -5.29 -6.89 10.30
N LEU A 633 -4.42 -5.92 10.01
CA LEU A 633 -4.35 -4.66 10.77
C LEU A 633 -5.63 -3.82 10.64
N GLY A 634 -6.29 -3.87 9.48
CA GLY A 634 -7.57 -3.20 9.24
C GLY A 634 -8.70 -3.76 10.10
N GLU A 635 -8.76 -5.08 10.28
CA GLU A 635 -9.73 -5.75 11.15
C GLU A 635 -9.46 -5.45 12.63
N ALA A 636 -8.18 -5.41 13.04
CA ALA A 636 -7.81 -5.00 14.39
C ALA A 636 -8.24 -3.55 14.68
N ALA A 637 -8.00 -2.63 13.75
CA ALA A 637 -8.43 -1.23 13.87
C ALA A 637 -9.95 -1.10 13.94
N SER A 638 -10.68 -1.86 13.13
CA SER A 638 -12.15 -1.87 13.15
C SER A 638 -12.69 -2.41 14.47
N ALA A 639 -12.08 -3.45 15.02
CA ALA A 639 -12.49 -4.03 16.30
C ALA A 639 -12.34 -3.04 17.47
N VAL A 640 -11.23 -2.31 17.53
CA VAL A 640 -11.03 -1.28 18.56
C VAL A 640 -11.98 -0.10 18.40
N TYR A 641 -12.23 0.33 17.15
CA TYR A 641 -13.22 1.36 16.84
C TYR A 641 -14.63 0.97 17.34
N ASP A 642 -15.09 -0.22 16.97
CA ASP A 642 -16.42 -0.71 17.33
C ASP A 642 -16.60 -0.84 18.85
N PHE A 643 -15.60 -1.32 19.54
CA PHE A 643 -15.64 -1.40 21.00
C PHE A 643 -15.71 -0.01 21.64
N ILE A 644 -14.88 0.94 21.20
CA ILE A 644 -14.88 2.30 21.75
C ILE A 644 -16.20 3.01 21.44
N TRP A 645 -16.59 3.02 20.15
CA TRP A 645 -17.73 3.80 19.70
C TRP A 645 -19.06 3.18 20.11
N ASN A 646 -19.28 1.93 19.70
CA ASN A 646 -20.59 1.26 19.81
C ASN A 646 -20.83 0.59 21.16
N THR A 647 -19.76 0.17 21.87
CA THR A 647 -19.90 -0.59 23.13
C THR A 647 -19.67 0.31 24.33
N TYR A 648 -18.49 0.94 24.42
CA TYR A 648 -18.13 1.74 25.58
C TYR A 648 -18.88 3.09 25.60
N CYS A 649 -18.80 3.89 24.52
CA CYS A 649 -19.40 5.23 24.51
C CYS A 649 -20.93 5.23 24.44
N ASP A 650 -21.49 4.40 23.54
CA ASP A 650 -22.95 4.42 23.28
C ASP A 650 -23.76 3.66 24.32
N TRP A 651 -23.14 2.70 25.00
CA TRP A 651 -23.84 1.89 25.99
C TRP A 651 -23.27 2.00 27.39
N TYR A 652 -22.01 1.61 27.63
CA TYR A 652 -21.51 1.47 29.00
C TYR A 652 -21.46 2.81 29.75
N ILE A 653 -21.03 3.88 29.15
CA ILE A 653 -21.06 5.21 29.75
C ILE A 653 -22.48 5.58 30.15
N GLU A 654 -23.47 5.35 29.27
CA GLU A 654 -24.86 5.67 29.54
C GLU A 654 -25.45 4.81 30.66
N LEU A 655 -25.11 3.53 30.73
CA LEU A 655 -25.51 2.61 31.79
C LEU A 655 -24.89 2.98 33.15
N ALA A 656 -23.68 3.55 33.16
CA ALA A 656 -22.98 3.95 34.38
C ALA A 656 -23.47 5.30 34.95
N LYS A 657 -24.05 6.21 34.13
CA LYS A 657 -24.45 7.56 34.55
C LYS A 657 -25.30 7.61 35.83
N PRO A 658 -26.36 6.79 36.03
CA PRO A 658 -27.15 6.85 37.26
C PRO A 658 -26.33 6.61 38.52
N ARG A 659 -25.34 5.69 38.44
CA ARG A 659 -24.47 5.36 39.56
C ARG A 659 -23.45 6.51 39.83
N LEU A 660 -22.93 7.13 38.78
CA LEU A 660 -21.99 8.25 38.87
C LEU A 660 -22.66 9.49 39.53
N TYR A 661 -23.93 9.77 39.20
CA TYR A 661 -24.68 10.90 39.72
C TYR A 661 -25.20 10.69 41.14
N ASN A 662 -25.29 9.44 41.62
CA ASN A 662 -25.57 9.13 42.98
C ASN A 662 -24.32 9.35 43.87
N LYS A 663 -24.16 10.56 44.42
CA LYS A 663 -23.02 10.92 45.27
C LYS A 663 -22.92 10.15 46.57
N GLU A 664 -24.01 9.57 47.06
CA GLU A 664 -24.09 8.75 48.26
C GLU A 664 -23.92 7.25 47.97
N GLY A 665 -23.65 6.88 46.67
CA GLY A 665 -23.68 5.52 46.17
C GLY A 665 -22.58 4.56 46.69
N GLY A 666 -21.62 5.04 47.52
CA GLY A 666 -20.63 4.18 48.17
C GLY A 666 -19.83 3.30 47.21
N ARG A 667 -19.76 1.98 47.50
CA ARG A 667 -19.05 0.98 46.69
C ARG A 667 -19.56 0.88 45.25
N ASP A 668 -20.87 1.03 45.03
CA ASP A 668 -21.47 0.94 43.70
C ASP A 668 -20.94 2.07 42.78
N ARG A 669 -20.85 3.29 43.29
CA ARG A 669 -20.27 4.42 42.55
C ARG A 669 -18.77 4.23 42.31
N GLN A 670 -18.03 3.75 43.34
CA GLN A 670 -16.58 3.47 43.22
C GLN A 670 -16.33 2.39 42.15
N THR A 671 -17.17 1.36 42.09
CA THR A 671 -17.06 0.31 41.06
C THR A 671 -17.29 0.86 39.67
N ALA A 672 -18.31 1.71 39.48
CA ALA A 672 -18.56 2.36 38.19
C ALA A 672 -17.38 3.26 37.77
N GLN A 673 -16.82 4.05 38.71
CA GLN A 673 -15.64 4.91 38.43
C GLN A 673 -14.41 4.07 38.07
N TYR A 674 -14.14 3.01 38.83
CA TYR A 674 -13.03 2.08 38.59
C TYR A 674 -13.08 1.46 37.19
N LEU A 675 -14.24 0.92 36.82
CA LEU A 675 -14.39 0.28 35.50
C LEU A 675 -14.31 1.27 34.35
N LEU A 676 -14.92 2.44 34.49
CA LEU A 676 -14.83 3.48 33.46
C LEU A 676 -13.38 3.90 33.21
N VAL A 677 -12.59 4.10 34.28
CA VAL A 677 -11.17 4.46 34.17
C VAL A 677 -10.32 3.31 33.64
N SER A 678 -10.48 2.12 34.18
CA SER A 678 -9.66 0.96 33.81
C SER A 678 -9.90 0.54 32.35
N ILE A 679 -11.15 0.47 31.91
CA ILE A 679 -11.48 0.14 30.52
C ILE A 679 -11.01 1.25 29.60
N LEU A 680 -11.20 2.54 29.94
CA LEU A 680 -10.72 3.66 29.12
C LEU A 680 -9.20 3.63 28.96
N ARG A 681 -8.46 3.37 30.02
CA ARG A 681 -7.00 3.23 29.96
C ARG A 681 -6.59 2.09 29.04
N HIS A 682 -7.16 0.91 29.20
CA HIS A 682 -6.84 -0.23 28.33
C HIS A 682 -7.26 -0.01 26.87
N MET A 683 -8.38 0.71 26.64
CA MET A 683 -8.77 1.12 25.27
C MET A 683 -7.74 2.05 24.64
N MET A 684 -7.17 2.99 25.42
CA MET A 684 -6.09 3.86 24.93
C MET A 684 -4.85 3.02 24.60
N GLU A 685 -4.50 2.06 25.41
CA GLU A 685 -3.38 1.14 25.18
C GLU A 685 -3.59 0.27 23.92
N LEU A 686 -4.81 -0.27 23.68
CA LEU A 686 -5.17 -1.02 22.48
C LEU A 686 -5.20 -0.14 21.21
N LEU A 687 -5.61 1.11 21.34
CA LEU A 687 -5.70 2.08 20.23
C LEU A 687 -4.34 2.74 19.90
N HIS A 688 -3.42 2.75 20.88
CA HIS A 688 -2.15 3.48 20.76
C HIS A 688 -1.34 3.16 19.49
N PRO A 689 -1.19 1.91 19.05
CA PRO A 689 -0.48 1.62 17.80
C PRO A 689 -1.07 2.32 16.58
N PHE A 690 -2.38 2.56 16.57
CA PHE A 690 -3.13 3.14 15.45
C PHE A 690 -3.18 4.66 15.51
N MET A 691 -3.46 5.22 16.71
CA MET A 691 -3.65 6.65 16.98
C MET A 691 -2.78 7.09 18.16
N PRO A 692 -1.46 7.19 17.97
CA PRO A 692 -0.51 7.31 19.09
C PRO A 692 -0.63 8.61 19.88
N PHE A 693 -1.00 9.73 19.25
CA PHE A 693 -0.95 11.04 19.88
C PHE A 693 -2.14 11.31 20.81
N VAL A 694 -3.36 11.08 20.34
CA VAL A 694 -4.55 11.26 21.17
C VAL A 694 -4.56 10.29 22.34
N THR A 695 -4.06 9.08 22.14
CA THR A 695 -4.01 8.04 23.19
C THR A 695 -2.98 8.38 24.26
N GLU A 696 -1.78 8.81 23.90
CA GLU A 696 -0.79 9.30 24.88
C GLU A 696 -1.37 10.47 25.68
N HIS A 697 -1.96 11.45 24.98
CA HIS A 697 -2.49 12.63 25.63
C HIS A 697 -3.61 12.31 26.64
N ILE A 698 -4.52 11.41 26.31
CA ILE A 698 -5.58 10.96 27.23
C ILE A 698 -4.98 10.14 28.36
N TRP A 699 -4.12 9.18 28.06
CA TRP A 699 -3.52 8.28 29.03
C TRP A 699 -2.75 9.02 30.14
N GLN A 700 -2.04 10.06 29.81
CA GLN A 700 -1.33 10.93 30.76
C GLN A 700 -2.26 11.67 31.74
N HIS A 701 -3.57 11.74 31.44
CA HIS A 701 -4.56 12.34 32.34
C HIS A 701 -5.30 11.31 33.19
N LEU A 702 -5.21 10.04 32.85
CA LEU A 702 -5.82 8.93 33.59
C LEU A 702 -4.91 8.47 34.73
N PRO A 703 -5.43 7.82 35.78
CA PRO A 703 -4.62 7.04 36.72
C PRO A 703 -3.87 5.91 35.99
N HIS A 704 -2.54 5.94 36.00
CA HIS A 704 -1.69 4.97 35.33
C HIS A 704 -0.37 4.76 36.05
N GLU A 705 0.36 3.71 35.72
CA GLU A 705 1.73 3.44 36.10
C GLU A 705 2.65 3.66 34.90
N GLY A 706 3.88 4.11 35.13
CA GLY A 706 4.87 4.35 34.09
C GLY A 706 4.90 5.79 33.58
N GLU A 707 5.82 6.10 32.66
CA GLU A 707 6.08 7.47 32.16
C GLU A 707 5.34 7.75 30.84
N SER A 708 5.08 6.74 30.02
CA SER A 708 4.46 6.87 28.70
C SER A 708 3.72 5.59 28.29
N ILE A 709 2.62 5.76 27.56
CA ILE A 709 1.89 4.65 26.94
C ILE A 709 2.75 3.87 25.93
N MET A 710 3.77 4.52 25.38
CA MET A 710 4.75 3.90 24.46
C MET A 710 5.39 2.63 25.00
N VAL A 711 5.60 2.58 26.31
CA VAL A 711 6.28 1.48 27.03
C VAL A 711 5.34 0.83 28.07
N ALA A 712 4.06 1.15 28.01
CA ALA A 712 3.05 0.46 28.82
C ALA A 712 2.87 -0.97 28.33
N PRO A 713 2.57 -1.94 29.22
CA PRO A 713 2.35 -3.31 28.81
C PRO A 713 1.07 -3.45 27.95
N TRP A 714 1.14 -4.34 26.94
CA TRP A 714 -0.03 -4.68 26.11
C TRP A 714 -1.17 -5.22 26.98
N PRO A 715 -2.41 -4.74 26.80
CA PRO A 715 -3.53 -5.19 27.62
C PRO A 715 -3.79 -6.69 27.52
N SER A 716 -4.09 -7.29 28.65
CA SER A 716 -4.46 -8.71 28.77
C SER A 716 -5.94 -8.88 29.12
N THR A 717 -6.44 -10.08 28.91
CA THR A 717 -7.79 -10.47 29.35
C THR A 717 -7.89 -10.51 30.86
N LEU A 718 -9.07 -10.15 31.38
CA LEU A 718 -9.40 -10.14 32.81
C LEU A 718 -10.10 -11.43 33.22
N SER A 719 -10.04 -11.80 34.51
CA SER A 719 -10.76 -12.98 35.03
C SER A 719 -12.26 -12.78 34.90
N MET A 720 -12.95 -13.81 34.42
CA MET A 720 -14.43 -13.87 34.26
C MET A 720 -15.10 -14.81 35.24
N GLU A 721 -14.42 -15.17 36.33
CA GLU A 721 -14.93 -16.11 37.30
C GLU A 721 -16.22 -15.57 37.95
N GLY A 722 -17.28 -16.38 37.92
CA GLY A 722 -18.59 -16.04 38.54
C GLY A 722 -19.51 -15.18 37.67
N PHE A 723 -19.16 -14.87 36.38
CA PHE A 723 -20.00 -14.01 35.53
C PHE A 723 -21.20 -14.75 34.90
N GLY A 724 -21.10 -16.07 34.70
CA GLY A 724 -22.19 -16.89 34.15
C GLY A 724 -22.70 -16.40 32.78
N SER A 725 -24.03 -16.29 32.64
CA SER A 725 -24.69 -15.83 31.41
C SER A 725 -24.97 -14.31 31.38
N ALA A 726 -24.28 -13.52 32.19
CA ALA A 726 -24.57 -12.09 32.35
C ALA A 726 -24.55 -11.31 31.05
N ALA A 727 -23.55 -11.56 30.18
CA ALA A 727 -23.46 -10.87 28.88
C ALA A 727 -24.61 -11.23 27.95
N ALA A 728 -25.02 -12.50 27.90
CA ALA A 728 -26.16 -12.93 27.09
C ALA A 728 -27.46 -12.24 27.54
N HIS A 729 -27.68 -12.15 28.85
CA HIS A 729 -28.84 -11.47 29.43
C HIS A 729 -28.81 -9.95 29.10
N MET A 730 -27.66 -9.31 29.24
CA MET A 730 -27.51 -7.88 28.90
C MET A 730 -27.77 -7.61 27.43
N ASN A 731 -27.34 -8.49 26.55
CA ASN A 731 -27.59 -8.37 25.12
C ASN A 731 -29.09 -8.41 24.78
N VAL A 732 -29.88 -9.30 25.42
CA VAL A 732 -31.34 -9.33 25.25
C VAL A 732 -31.96 -8.00 25.66
N MET A 733 -31.53 -7.44 26.80
CA MET A 733 -32.03 -6.13 27.28
C MET A 733 -31.68 -5.02 26.35
N MET A 734 -30.43 -4.98 25.85
CA MET A 734 -29.97 -3.98 24.88
C MET A 734 -30.75 -4.06 23.57
N ASP A 735 -31.03 -5.25 23.07
CA ASP A 735 -31.84 -5.44 21.87
C ASP A 735 -33.28 -5.00 22.08
N GLY A 736 -33.84 -5.27 23.25
CA GLY A 736 -35.14 -4.73 23.65
C GLY A 736 -35.15 -3.21 23.69
N ILE A 737 -34.16 -2.57 24.25
CA ILE A 737 -33.99 -1.12 24.28
C ILE A 737 -33.83 -0.53 22.88
N LYS A 738 -33.04 -1.18 22.00
CA LYS A 738 -32.93 -0.80 20.58
C LYS A 738 -34.29 -0.89 19.90
N GLY A 739 -35.03 -1.96 20.15
CA GLY A 739 -36.39 -2.16 19.64
C GLY A 739 -37.32 -0.99 20.02
N ILE A 740 -37.30 -0.57 21.30
CA ILE A 740 -38.05 0.59 21.75
C ILE A 740 -37.64 1.86 21.02
N ARG A 741 -36.33 2.10 20.91
CA ARG A 741 -35.80 3.29 20.22
C ARG A 741 -36.23 3.33 18.74
N ASN A 742 -36.19 2.20 18.04
CA ASN A 742 -36.66 2.07 16.67
C ASN A 742 -38.16 2.35 16.54
N MET A 743 -38.99 1.70 17.37
CA MET A 743 -40.42 1.95 17.40
C MET A 743 -40.76 3.43 17.63
N ARG A 744 -40.05 4.06 18.59
CA ARG A 744 -40.22 5.51 18.87
C ARG A 744 -39.81 6.38 17.68
N ALA A 745 -38.72 6.04 17.01
CA ALA A 745 -38.25 6.77 15.83
C ALA A 745 -39.23 6.64 14.66
N GLU A 746 -39.70 5.43 14.36
CA GLU A 746 -40.72 5.17 13.34
C GLU A 746 -42.01 5.93 13.59
N MET A 747 -42.36 6.10 14.87
CA MET A 747 -43.56 6.83 15.29
C MET A 747 -43.35 8.34 15.51
N ASN A 748 -42.13 8.82 15.30
CA ASN A 748 -41.77 10.22 15.54
C ASN A 748 -42.10 10.69 16.96
N VAL A 749 -41.92 9.82 17.98
CA VAL A 749 -42.18 10.17 19.36
C VAL A 749 -41.16 11.19 19.85
N PRO A 750 -41.51 12.36 20.37
CA PRO A 750 -40.54 13.33 20.85
C PRO A 750 -39.65 12.75 21.96
N MET A 751 -38.37 13.11 21.96
CA MET A 751 -37.40 12.59 22.94
C MET A 751 -37.79 12.84 24.39
N GLY A 752 -38.46 13.93 24.69
CA GLY A 752 -38.89 14.26 26.06
C GLY A 752 -40.11 13.49 26.56
N LYS A 753 -40.83 12.75 25.71
CA LYS A 753 -41.97 11.96 26.12
C LYS A 753 -41.53 10.57 26.54
N ARG A 754 -41.89 10.13 27.75
CA ARG A 754 -41.69 8.78 28.24
C ARG A 754 -42.93 7.91 27.97
N SER A 755 -42.76 6.60 27.87
CA SER A 755 -43.82 5.62 27.54
C SER A 755 -43.91 4.51 28.53
N GLU A 756 -45.09 3.90 28.63
CA GLU A 756 -45.22 2.59 29.33
C GLU A 756 -44.72 1.49 28.38
N VAL A 757 -43.89 0.62 28.92
CA VAL A 757 -43.28 -0.53 28.22
C VAL A 757 -43.75 -1.80 28.92
N ILE A 758 -44.22 -2.78 28.14
CA ILE A 758 -44.54 -4.11 28.61
C ILE A 758 -43.59 -5.11 27.97
N LEU A 759 -42.96 -5.91 28.81
CA LEU A 759 -41.99 -6.95 28.40
C LEU A 759 -42.63 -8.33 28.63
N VAL A 760 -42.64 -9.14 27.57
CA VAL A 760 -43.09 -10.54 27.62
C VAL A 760 -41.95 -11.46 27.25
N PRO A 761 -41.23 -12.03 28.20
CA PRO A 761 -40.13 -12.94 27.97
C PRO A 761 -40.61 -14.32 27.52
N ALA A 762 -39.81 -15.06 26.79
CA ALA A 762 -40.09 -16.43 26.35
C ALA A 762 -39.89 -17.46 27.47
N THR A 763 -39.16 -17.12 28.55
CA THR A 763 -38.85 -18.05 29.68
C THR A 763 -39.00 -17.36 31.02
N GLU A 764 -39.32 -18.15 32.07
CA GLU A 764 -39.37 -17.65 33.45
C GLU A 764 -37.99 -17.20 33.97
N GLU A 765 -36.89 -17.78 33.51
CA GLU A 765 -35.52 -17.31 33.82
C GLU A 765 -35.32 -15.88 33.36
N LEU A 766 -35.61 -15.59 32.07
CA LEU A 766 -35.53 -14.26 31.53
C LEU A 766 -36.45 -13.26 32.23
N LYS A 767 -37.65 -13.72 32.65
CA LYS A 767 -38.56 -12.90 33.43
C LYS A 767 -37.92 -12.42 34.75
N GLY A 768 -37.33 -13.34 35.52
CA GLY A 768 -36.66 -12.99 36.77
C GLY A 768 -35.53 -11.98 36.60
N ILE A 769 -34.78 -12.07 35.48
CA ILE A 769 -33.73 -11.14 35.13
C ILE A 769 -34.30 -9.76 34.78
N LEU A 770 -35.35 -9.69 33.95
CA LEU A 770 -36.02 -8.46 33.58
C LEU A 770 -36.70 -7.76 34.78
N GLU A 771 -37.28 -8.51 35.71
CA GLU A 771 -37.83 -7.98 36.95
C GLU A 771 -36.76 -7.36 37.85
N THR A 772 -35.56 -7.94 37.85
CA THR A 772 -34.44 -7.46 38.67
C THR A 772 -33.74 -6.23 38.06
N HIS A 773 -33.65 -6.18 36.71
CA HIS A 773 -32.84 -5.20 36.00
C HIS A 773 -33.64 -4.28 35.04
N GLY A 774 -34.97 -4.18 35.23
CA GLY A 774 -35.86 -3.35 34.42
C GLY A 774 -35.49 -1.86 34.36
N ASP A 775 -34.70 -1.38 35.31
CA ASP A 775 -34.23 0.02 35.39
C ASP A 775 -33.46 0.46 34.17
N TYR A 776 -32.81 -0.43 33.43
CA TYR A 776 -32.13 -0.09 32.17
C TYR A 776 -33.11 0.40 31.10
N PHE A 777 -34.32 -0.13 31.07
CA PHE A 777 -35.38 0.34 30.16
C PHE A 777 -35.89 1.75 30.53
N HIS A 778 -35.91 2.07 31.84
CA HIS A 778 -36.23 3.44 32.28
C HIS A 778 -35.22 4.46 31.82
N THR A 779 -33.94 4.10 31.92
CA THR A 779 -32.83 5.00 31.58
C THR A 779 -32.63 5.14 30.10
N LEU A 780 -32.50 4.01 29.37
CA LEU A 780 -32.07 3.98 27.96
C LEU A 780 -33.23 3.77 26.97
N GLY A 781 -34.33 3.19 27.41
CA GLY A 781 -35.56 3.00 26.62
C GLY A 781 -36.57 4.14 26.77
N TRP A 782 -36.25 5.16 27.61
CA TRP A 782 -37.18 6.25 27.99
C TRP A 782 -38.54 5.74 28.45
N ALA A 783 -38.54 4.61 29.17
CA ALA A 783 -39.74 4.08 29.76
C ALA A 783 -40.14 4.87 31.02
N GLU A 784 -41.41 5.24 31.15
CA GLU A 784 -41.98 5.80 32.38
C GLU A 784 -42.28 4.68 33.40
N LYS A 785 -42.84 3.59 32.88
CA LYS A 785 -43.15 2.39 33.64
C LYS A 785 -42.77 1.16 32.82
N VAL A 786 -42.18 0.17 33.47
CA VAL A 786 -41.85 -1.14 32.91
C VAL A 786 -42.66 -2.19 33.61
N THR A 787 -43.39 -2.99 32.86
CA THR A 787 -44.19 -4.12 33.39
C THR A 787 -43.70 -5.42 32.74
N VAL A 788 -43.24 -6.35 33.53
CA VAL A 788 -42.81 -7.68 33.08
C VAL A 788 -43.97 -8.65 33.26
N LEU A 789 -44.44 -9.26 32.19
CA LEU A 789 -45.49 -10.27 32.22
C LEU A 789 -44.90 -11.70 32.22
N SER A 790 -45.74 -12.68 32.53
CA SER A 790 -45.39 -14.08 32.39
C SER A 790 -45.37 -14.49 30.90
N PRO A 791 -44.59 -15.53 30.49
CA PRO A 791 -44.49 -15.96 29.08
C PRO A 791 -45.84 -16.24 28.39
N ASP A 792 -46.81 -16.75 29.15
CA ASP A 792 -48.15 -17.11 28.64
C ASP A 792 -49.20 -16.00 28.85
N ALA A 793 -48.78 -14.79 29.21
CA ALA A 793 -49.71 -13.70 29.49
C ALA A 793 -50.47 -13.25 28.23
N PRO A 794 -51.70 -12.79 28.34
CA PRO A 794 -52.44 -12.23 27.24
C PRO A 794 -51.69 -10.98 26.68
N LYS A 795 -51.64 -10.90 25.35
CA LYS A 795 -50.92 -9.82 24.69
C LYS A 795 -51.63 -8.46 24.91
N PRO A 796 -50.88 -7.40 25.15
CA PRO A 796 -51.43 -6.07 25.34
C PRO A 796 -52.16 -5.55 24.09
N GLU A 797 -53.34 -4.96 24.27
CA GLU A 797 -54.08 -4.24 23.24
C GLU A 797 -53.58 -2.78 23.12
N ASN A 798 -53.72 -2.15 21.97
CA ASN A 798 -53.28 -0.77 21.69
C ASN A 798 -51.78 -0.47 21.91
N ALA A 799 -50.94 -1.43 21.59
CA ALA A 799 -49.50 -1.35 21.67
C ALA A 799 -48.86 -1.70 20.33
N THR A 800 -47.74 -1.06 20.03
CA THR A 800 -46.83 -1.59 19.01
C THR A 800 -45.87 -2.58 19.61
N VAL A 801 -45.44 -3.56 18.84
CA VAL A 801 -44.58 -4.64 19.34
C VAL A 801 -43.38 -4.86 18.46
N THR A 802 -42.27 -5.17 19.10
CA THR A 802 -41.08 -5.74 18.43
C THR A 802 -40.69 -7.01 19.17
N VAL A 803 -40.16 -7.97 18.43
CA VAL A 803 -39.71 -9.26 18.99
C VAL A 803 -38.21 -9.37 18.78
N VAL A 804 -37.47 -9.56 19.84
CA VAL A 804 -35.99 -9.64 19.81
C VAL A 804 -35.51 -10.76 20.74
N ASN A 805 -34.69 -11.66 20.26
CA ASN A 805 -33.98 -12.67 21.08
C ASN A 805 -34.78 -13.31 22.21
N GLY A 806 -36.02 -13.73 21.97
CA GLY A 806 -36.89 -14.36 22.98
C GLY A 806 -37.59 -13.36 23.92
N LEU A 807 -37.64 -12.09 23.58
CA LEU A 807 -38.34 -11.04 24.29
C LEU A 807 -39.30 -10.29 23.34
N GLU A 808 -40.59 -10.28 23.67
CA GLU A 808 -41.57 -9.38 23.04
C GLU A 808 -41.61 -8.07 23.84
N VAL A 809 -41.40 -6.96 23.13
CA VAL A 809 -41.40 -5.62 23.74
C VAL A 809 -42.56 -4.83 23.17
N TYR A 810 -43.50 -4.50 24.03
CA TYR A 810 -44.69 -3.74 23.71
C TYR A 810 -44.53 -2.29 24.19
N LEU A 811 -44.79 -1.34 23.29
CA LEU A 811 -44.83 0.08 23.62
C LEU A 811 -46.27 0.57 23.56
N LEU A 812 -46.80 0.97 24.70
CA LEU A 812 -48.16 1.51 24.77
C LEU A 812 -48.21 2.91 24.13
N LEU A 813 -49.17 3.08 23.25
CA LEU A 813 -49.28 4.28 22.41
C LEU A 813 -50.09 5.40 23.04
N LYS A 814 -50.74 5.11 24.14
CA LYS A 814 -51.58 6.06 24.87
C LYS A 814 -50.73 7.27 25.30
N ASP A 815 -51.15 8.45 24.91
CA ASP A 815 -50.48 9.75 25.21
C ASP A 815 -49.10 9.99 24.53
N LEU A 816 -48.59 9.06 23.71
CA LEU A 816 -47.32 9.22 23.00
C LEU A 816 -47.46 9.97 21.70
N ILE A 817 -48.56 9.76 21.01
CA ILE A 817 -48.88 10.35 19.71
C ILE A 817 -50.07 11.30 19.91
N ASP A 818 -49.90 12.56 19.55
CA ASP A 818 -51.00 13.50 19.31
C ASP A 818 -51.64 13.11 17.96
N ALA A 819 -52.66 12.24 18.04
CA ALA A 819 -53.24 11.65 16.84
C ALA A 819 -53.72 12.69 15.83
N ASP A 820 -54.16 13.86 16.29
CA ASP A 820 -54.66 14.93 15.41
C ASP A 820 -53.47 15.64 14.69
N LYS A 821 -52.43 15.93 15.40
CA LYS A 821 -51.19 16.51 14.82
C LYS A 821 -50.49 15.55 13.87
N GLU A 822 -50.47 14.27 14.21
CA GLU A 822 -49.85 13.24 13.35
C GLU A 822 -50.67 12.99 12.09
N LYS A 823 -52.01 13.00 12.19
CA LYS A 823 -52.91 13.00 11.00
C LYS A 823 -52.66 14.18 10.10
N GLU A 824 -52.50 15.38 10.68
CA GLU A 824 -52.21 16.59 9.91
C GLU A 824 -50.85 16.50 9.23
N ARG A 825 -49.82 15.99 9.92
CA ARG A 825 -48.50 15.75 9.38
C ARG A 825 -48.52 14.76 8.23
N ILE A 826 -49.15 13.59 8.43
CA ILE A 826 -49.27 12.55 7.40
C ILE A 826 -50.01 13.10 6.17
N ALA A 827 -51.08 13.86 6.34
CA ALA A 827 -51.82 14.47 5.25
C ALA A 827 -50.92 15.44 4.43
N LYS A 828 -50.11 16.25 5.09
CA LYS A 828 -49.13 17.12 4.42
C LYS A 828 -48.06 16.35 3.67
N GLU A 829 -47.55 15.27 4.29
CA GLU A 829 -46.54 14.45 3.67
C GLU A 829 -47.10 13.64 2.49
N GLN A 830 -48.31 13.08 2.61
CA GLN A 830 -49.05 12.42 1.51
C GLN A 830 -49.25 13.39 0.32
N ALA A 831 -49.65 14.60 0.61
CA ALA A 831 -49.82 15.62 -0.45
C ALA A 831 -48.50 15.92 -1.19
N THR A 832 -47.38 15.95 -0.46
CA THR A 832 -46.05 16.13 -1.05
C THR A 832 -45.60 14.94 -1.89
N VAL A 833 -45.81 13.72 -1.36
CA VAL A 833 -45.46 12.45 -2.04
C VAL A 833 -46.29 12.29 -3.31
N LEU A 834 -47.59 12.53 -3.25
CA LEU A 834 -48.51 12.51 -4.41
C LEU A 834 -48.07 13.50 -5.50
N LYS A 835 -47.63 14.68 -5.11
CA LYS A 835 -47.13 15.70 -6.06
C LYS A 835 -45.87 15.22 -6.76
N GLU A 836 -44.93 14.57 -6.01
CA GLU A 836 -43.70 14.02 -6.58
C GLU A 836 -43.96 12.81 -7.47
N ILE A 837 -44.87 11.92 -7.08
CA ILE A 837 -45.32 10.81 -7.92
C ILE A 837 -45.88 11.32 -9.24
N ALA A 838 -46.82 12.30 -9.19
CA ALA A 838 -47.41 12.87 -10.38
C ALA A 838 -46.37 13.57 -11.29
N ARG A 839 -45.38 14.23 -10.68
CA ARG A 839 -44.24 14.84 -11.42
C ARG A 839 -43.41 13.81 -12.13
N LEU A 840 -43.06 12.72 -11.43
CA LEU A 840 -42.23 11.64 -11.97
C LEU A 840 -43.00 10.84 -13.04
N GLU A 841 -44.26 10.52 -12.82
CA GLU A 841 -45.14 9.86 -13.82
C GLU A 841 -45.29 10.71 -15.05
N GLY A 842 -45.53 12.01 -14.89
CA GLY A 842 -45.62 12.96 -16.01
C GLY A 842 -44.31 13.02 -16.81
N LYS A 843 -43.16 12.96 -16.13
CA LYS A 843 -41.85 12.95 -16.77
C LYS A 843 -41.59 11.64 -17.50
N LEU A 844 -41.94 10.52 -16.90
CA LEU A 844 -41.78 9.17 -17.49
C LEU A 844 -42.82 8.86 -18.60
N ASN A 845 -43.96 9.53 -18.63
CA ASN A 845 -44.93 9.43 -19.71
C ASN A 845 -44.65 10.38 -20.89
N ASN A 846 -43.70 11.28 -20.75
CA ASN A 846 -43.32 12.22 -21.79
C ASN A 846 -42.42 11.52 -22.85
N GLN A 847 -42.99 11.23 -24.03
CA GLN A 847 -42.25 10.60 -25.11
C GLN A 847 -41.02 11.37 -25.59
N GLY A 848 -41.05 12.68 -25.50
CA GLY A 848 -39.93 13.56 -25.84
C GLY A 848 -38.78 13.45 -24.85
N PHE A 849 -39.03 13.17 -23.57
CA PHE A 849 -38.06 12.89 -22.57
C PHE A 849 -37.47 11.49 -22.78
N LEU A 850 -38.30 10.49 -22.94
CA LEU A 850 -37.86 9.09 -23.14
C LEU A 850 -36.96 8.91 -24.39
N ALA A 851 -37.23 9.71 -25.44
CA ALA A 851 -36.46 9.64 -26.69
C ALA A 851 -35.09 10.35 -26.60
N LYS A 852 -34.87 11.26 -25.64
CA LYS A 852 -33.67 12.07 -25.56
C LYS A 852 -32.80 11.80 -24.30
N ALA A 853 -33.37 11.22 -23.25
CA ALA A 853 -32.65 10.97 -22.02
C ALA A 853 -31.82 9.68 -22.11
N PRO A 854 -30.58 9.65 -21.56
CA PRO A 854 -29.80 8.42 -21.43
C PRO A 854 -30.55 7.36 -20.61
N GLU A 855 -30.39 6.10 -20.98
CA GLU A 855 -31.10 4.96 -20.36
C GLU A 855 -30.87 4.88 -18.82
N ALA A 856 -29.67 5.22 -18.36
CA ALA A 856 -29.35 5.31 -16.93
C ALA A 856 -30.14 6.39 -16.18
N VAL A 857 -30.48 7.51 -16.84
CA VAL A 857 -31.29 8.58 -16.25
C VAL A 857 -32.75 8.15 -16.16
N VAL A 858 -33.26 7.47 -17.17
CA VAL A 858 -34.62 6.90 -17.17
C VAL A 858 -34.78 5.85 -16.08
N ALA A 859 -33.77 4.96 -15.92
CA ALA A 859 -33.75 3.94 -14.88
C ALA A 859 -33.79 4.57 -13.47
N LYS A 860 -32.98 5.60 -13.23
CA LYS A 860 -32.92 6.33 -11.95
C LYS A 860 -34.24 7.07 -11.62
N GLU A 861 -34.95 7.61 -12.63
CA GLU A 861 -36.26 8.25 -12.41
C GLU A 861 -37.36 7.21 -12.13
N LYS A 862 -37.26 6.00 -12.71
CA LYS A 862 -38.15 4.87 -12.40
C LYS A 862 -37.92 4.35 -10.98
N GLU A 863 -36.68 4.21 -10.55
CA GLU A 863 -36.33 3.83 -9.19
C GLU A 863 -36.89 4.81 -8.17
N LYS A 864 -36.72 6.11 -8.38
CA LYS A 864 -37.32 7.16 -7.54
C LYS A 864 -38.84 7.10 -7.50
N LEU A 865 -39.49 6.80 -8.63
CA LEU A 865 -40.93 6.66 -8.65
C LEU A 865 -41.39 5.50 -7.78
N GLU A 866 -40.67 4.37 -7.82
CA GLU A 866 -40.98 3.21 -7.00
C GLU A 866 -40.77 3.50 -5.50
N GLU A 867 -39.67 4.19 -5.13
CA GLU A 867 -39.42 4.66 -3.77
C GLU A 867 -40.57 5.54 -3.26
N TYR A 868 -41.05 6.50 -4.06
CA TYR A 868 -42.16 7.36 -3.64
C TYR A 868 -43.49 6.59 -3.54
N LYS A 869 -43.74 5.60 -4.38
CA LYS A 869 -44.91 4.71 -4.26
C LYS A 869 -44.87 3.87 -3.00
N GLN A 870 -43.71 3.30 -2.63
CA GLN A 870 -43.53 2.60 -1.38
C GLN A 870 -43.75 3.52 -0.19
N LYS A 871 -43.24 4.76 -0.26
CA LYS A 871 -43.47 5.78 0.78
C LYS A 871 -44.95 6.14 0.90
N GLN A 872 -45.66 6.23 -0.20
CA GLN A 872 -47.13 6.46 -0.19
C GLN A 872 -47.87 5.33 0.49
N GLN A 873 -47.51 4.08 0.19
CA GLN A 873 -48.13 2.89 0.80
C GLN A 873 -47.90 2.89 2.32
N ALA A 874 -46.66 3.14 2.77
CA ALA A 874 -46.33 3.22 4.19
C ALA A 874 -47.12 4.35 4.92
N LEU A 875 -47.27 5.50 4.27
CA LEU A 875 -48.10 6.57 4.84
C LEU A 875 -49.56 6.22 4.93
N ASN A 876 -50.13 5.48 3.97
CA ASN A 876 -51.53 5.02 3.99
C ASN A 876 -51.73 3.97 5.09
N GLU A 877 -50.83 3.00 5.22
CA GLU A 877 -50.87 2.01 6.30
C GLU A 877 -50.79 2.68 7.67
N ARG A 878 -49.97 3.72 7.80
CA ARG A 878 -49.84 4.51 9.02
C ARG A 878 -51.12 5.34 9.33
N GLU A 879 -51.77 5.90 8.33
CA GLU A 879 -53.04 6.58 8.50
C GLU A 879 -54.17 5.65 8.96
N GLU A 880 -54.26 4.44 8.37
CA GLU A 880 -55.17 3.40 8.81
C GLU A 880 -54.89 2.96 10.24
N PHE A 881 -53.62 2.81 10.61
CA PHE A 881 -53.24 2.50 11.99
C PHE A 881 -53.68 3.59 12.98
N LEU A 882 -53.50 4.89 12.64
CA LEU A 882 -53.97 5.99 13.50
C LEU A 882 -55.51 6.02 13.66
N LYS A 883 -56.28 5.47 12.73
CA LYS A 883 -57.73 5.33 12.86
C LYS A 883 -58.10 4.24 13.89
N THR A 884 -57.23 3.23 14.09
CA THR A 884 -57.46 2.22 15.10
C THR A 884 -57.14 2.67 16.54
N LEU A 885 -56.36 3.75 16.67
CA LEU A 885 -55.97 4.35 17.96
C LEU A 885 -57.00 5.44 18.47
N ALA A 886 -57.86 5.93 17.61
CA ALA A 886 -58.89 6.89 17.93
C ALA A 886 -60.19 6.22 18.38
#